data_3756c4eaf21764af3a9e55c1c519361b
#
_entry.id   3756c4eaf21764af3a9e55c1c519361b
#
_cell.length_a   1.000
_cell.length_b   1.000
_cell.length_c   1.000
_cell.angle_alpha   90.00
_cell.angle_beta   90.00
_cell.angle_gamma   90.00
#
_symmetry.space_group_name_H-M   'P 1'
#
loop_
_entity.id
_entity.type
_entity.pdbx_description
1 polymer ?
#
loop_
_entity_poly.entity_id
_entity_poly.type
_entity_poly.pdbx_seq_one_letter_code
_entity_poly.pdbx_strand_id
1 'polypeptide(L)'
;MGTWIGKITIDSSNILVVVRHNSMEPLISLVLLVSILVCAYLAWNIGANDVANAMGTSVGSRALTLKQAVVIAAVFEFIGAFFAGDAVTDTVRKGILVVDFEDQILIDAISNDLMYGFIAAMMAAAVWLTIATRYGLPVSTTHSIIGGIVGVGLVMEVQHETSLIDWDVIEKVVMSWVASPVMGGLFAFFTFWVIRETILETSDPEKRARWMAPVLAIPTFFVLGLALQFKALKGFFARAANNDWINDKNDWLPVKENGSWNPMLENAWFPINSLMLAGVVSIIAALILAYILRNYDFKGEEEGFHGVERIFVWLQVIAAAYVAFAHGANDRSNAIGPMAAVYQVLDDGGLAEIAPVPTWLVLLGSIGIAVGVVTWGWRVMETIGSKITDITPTRGFAATFGAATTVLIFSMPFLAVPVSTTHTLVGAVVGVGLAGGAKAVDFRVFGKIIASWLASLPAAGFGSIVIYVAVSSDPIKLLIVIPMAFAAIFYSIWATKDGEVFVDEALADAGSDSEKGTPTYFELFHRHAEAVNETVEHMLVAVNVAAEGNDPTKEIEATVQAELRADNIKNDLRRTIGSGQWSLLLRTEDFMEMLSKQDRIADYAQNVAEQLSFRPLYENEGARSALKEMGESVARTASLYEETVTALRDLTLSGYTKAGREKLGELIDKVNLAEHDTDLVEGRAAALVFSEGDDEALAAIHMYRVLQRMDDVANACEAAANAFLSIVYNN
;
A
#
# COMPACT_ATOMS: atom_id res chain seq x y z
N MET A 1 -23.33 -33.33 -16.07
CA MET A 1 -22.88 -32.00 -16.52
C MET A 1 -24.05 -31.33 -17.24
N GLY A 2 -24.92 -30.72 -16.57
CA GLY A 2 -26.12 -30.09 -17.11
C GLY A 2 -27.05 -29.72 -15.98
N THR A 3 -27.34 -28.42 -15.82
CA THR A 3 -28.25 -27.79 -14.85
C THR A 3 -27.63 -27.13 -13.63
N TRP A 4 -26.57 -26.31 -13.83
CA TRP A 4 -26.09 -25.37 -12.78
C TRP A 4 -26.07 -23.90 -13.25
N ILE A 5 -26.87 -23.56 -14.26
CA ILE A 5 -27.21 -22.17 -14.53
C ILE A 5 -28.64 -22.02 -14.00
N GLY A 6 -28.78 -21.75 -12.71
CA GLY A 6 -29.99 -21.20 -12.19
C GLY A 6 -30.33 -19.96 -13.02
N LYS A 7 -31.50 -19.96 -13.68
CA LYS A 7 -32.05 -18.81 -14.37
C LYS A 7 -31.91 -17.59 -13.45
N ILE A 8 -30.94 -16.71 -13.74
CA ILE A 8 -31.04 -15.31 -13.33
C ILE A 8 -32.18 -14.78 -14.19
N THR A 9 -33.41 -15.02 -13.79
CA THR A 9 -34.54 -14.24 -14.25
C THR A 9 -34.33 -12.87 -13.63
N ILE A 10 -33.67 -11.98 -14.38
CA ILE A 10 -33.83 -10.54 -14.20
C ILE A 10 -35.30 -10.32 -14.46
N ASP A 11 -36.10 -10.24 -13.40
CA ASP A 11 -37.48 -9.91 -13.47
C ASP A 11 -37.55 -8.52 -14.09
N SER A 12 -37.96 -8.46 -15.36
CA SER A 12 -38.07 -7.21 -16.09
C SER A 12 -39.03 -6.21 -15.44
N SER A 13 -39.80 -6.64 -14.45
CA SER A 13 -40.61 -5.79 -13.58
C SER A 13 -39.77 -4.89 -12.67
N ASN A 14 -38.57 -5.30 -12.22
CA ASN A 14 -37.73 -4.50 -11.32
C ASN A 14 -36.81 -3.49 -12.04
N ILE A 15 -36.47 -3.71 -13.31
CA ILE A 15 -35.79 -2.70 -14.14
C ILE A 15 -36.80 -1.66 -14.63
N LEU A 16 -38.03 -2.06 -14.86
CA LEU A 16 -39.14 -1.21 -15.29
C LEU A 16 -39.75 -0.35 -14.17
N VAL A 17 -39.41 -0.59 -12.90
CA VAL A 17 -39.93 0.21 -11.77
C VAL A 17 -39.42 1.67 -11.86
N VAL A 18 -38.22 1.92 -12.37
CA VAL A 18 -37.78 3.30 -12.67
C VAL A 18 -38.64 3.96 -13.76
N VAL A 19 -39.31 3.16 -14.61
CA VAL A 19 -40.16 3.64 -15.74
C VAL A 19 -41.65 3.52 -15.42
N ARG A 20 -42.06 2.75 -14.40
CA ARG A 20 -43.46 2.44 -14.10
C ARG A 20 -44.13 3.35 -13.08
N HIS A 21 -43.43 4.33 -12.50
CA HIS A 21 -44.07 5.37 -11.67
C HIS A 21 -44.73 6.45 -12.55
N ASN A 22 -45.76 6.04 -13.27
CA ASN A 22 -46.57 6.92 -14.12
C ASN A 22 -47.46 7.90 -13.31
N SER A 23 -47.18 8.08 -12.01
CA SER A 23 -47.96 8.99 -11.14
C SER A 23 -47.11 9.83 -10.18
N MET A 24 -45.77 9.69 -10.15
CA MET A 24 -44.96 10.65 -9.39
C MET A 24 -45.04 12.02 -10.05
N GLU A 25 -45.32 13.04 -9.26
CA GLU A 25 -45.21 14.41 -9.72
C GLU A 25 -43.80 14.66 -10.32
N PRO A 26 -43.66 15.43 -11.39
CA PRO A 26 -42.37 15.67 -12.04
C PRO A 26 -41.28 16.13 -11.08
N LEU A 27 -41.64 16.81 -10.02
CA LEU A 27 -40.73 17.31 -8.98
C LEU A 27 -40.16 16.18 -8.14
N ILE A 28 -40.96 15.20 -7.74
CA ILE A 28 -40.54 14.02 -6.96
C ILE A 28 -39.56 13.17 -7.79
N SER A 29 -39.86 12.98 -9.10
CA SER A 29 -38.96 12.26 -10.02
C SER A 29 -37.59 12.97 -10.13
N LEU A 30 -37.58 14.29 -10.08
CA LEU A 30 -36.35 15.08 -10.18
C LEU A 30 -35.53 15.03 -8.87
N VAL A 31 -36.19 15.05 -7.71
CA VAL A 31 -35.55 14.84 -6.39
C VAL A 31 -34.92 13.45 -6.35
N LEU A 32 -35.61 12.41 -6.82
CA LEU A 32 -35.06 11.06 -6.90
C LEU A 32 -33.83 11.00 -7.81
N LEU A 33 -33.87 11.64 -8.98
CA LEU A 33 -32.71 11.69 -9.88
C LEU A 33 -31.49 12.35 -9.22
N VAL A 34 -31.67 13.49 -8.55
CA VAL A 34 -30.59 14.18 -7.85
C VAL A 34 -30.04 13.29 -6.73
N SER A 35 -30.90 12.59 -5.97
CA SER A 35 -30.50 11.68 -4.90
C SER A 35 -29.68 10.50 -5.42
N ILE A 36 -30.08 9.93 -6.58
CA ILE A 36 -29.32 8.87 -7.28
C ILE A 36 -27.92 9.37 -7.69
N LEU A 37 -27.82 10.59 -8.23
CA LEU A 37 -26.52 11.17 -8.60
C LEU A 37 -25.62 11.40 -7.37
N VAL A 38 -26.18 11.88 -6.26
CA VAL A 38 -25.43 12.04 -5.00
C VAL A 38 -24.95 10.69 -4.46
N CYS A 39 -25.82 9.69 -4.46
CA CYS A 39 -25.48 8.32 -4.05
C CYS A 39 -24.38 7.72 -4.93
N ALA A 40 -24.50 7.85 -6.26
CA ALA A 40 -23.47 7.38 -7.20
C ALA A 40 -22.13 8.11 -6.99
N TYR A 41 -22.16 9.40 -6.72
CA TYR A 41 -20.97 10.20 -6.41
C TYR A 41 -20.33 9.78 -5.09
N LEU A 42 -21.11 9.51 -4.04
CA LEU A 42 -20.58 8.98 -2.79
C LEU A 42 -19.98 7.57 -3.00
N ALA A 43 -20.67 6.69 -3.71
CA ALA A 43 -20.16 5.34 -4.02
C ALA A 43 -18.84 5.40 -4.81
N TRP A 44 -18.74 6.31 -5.77
CA TRP A 44 -17.51 6.58 -6.51
C TRP A 44 -16.37 7.02 -5.59
N ASN A 45 -16.63 7.94 -4.66
CA ASN A 45 -15.63 8.39 -3.67
C ASN A 45 -15.21 7.27 -2.71
N ILE A 46 -16.13 6.39 -2.31
CA ILE A 46 -15.81 5.23 -1.48
C ILE A 46 -14.77 4.36 -2.19
N GLY A 47 -15.02 3.97 -3.45
CA GLY A 47 -14.06 3.18 -4.22
C GLY A 47 -12.72 3.93 -4.43
N ALA A 48 -12.78 5.24 -4.70
CA ALA A 48 -11.58 6.05 -4.94
C ALA A 48 -10.69 6.23 -3.69
N ASN A 49 -11.25 6.34 -2.48
CA ASN A 49 -10.46 6.49 -1.26
C ASN A 49 -10.04 5.15 -0.67
N ASP A 50 -10.98 4.21 -0.57
CA ASP A 50 -10.81 3.03 0.26
C ASP A 50 -10.16 1.84 -0.46
N VAL A 51 -10.02 1.85 -1.79
CA VAL A 51 -9.24 0.82 -2.51
C VAL A 51 -7.81 0.69 -1.97
N ALA A 52 -7.26 1.75 -1.42
CA ALA A 52 -5.95 1.75 -0.77
C ALA A 52 -5.90 0.83 0.46
N ASN A 53 -7.04 0.60 1.12
CA ASN A 53 -7.17 -0.31 2.25
C ASN A 53 -7.01 -1.79 1.84
N ALA A 54 -7.28 -2.12 0.59
CA ALA A 54 -7.09 -3.46 0.06
C ALA A 54 -5.76 -3.61 -0.69
N MET A 55 -5.41 -2.65 -1.54
CA MET A 55 -4.33 -2.79 -2.51
C MET A 55 -3.09 -1.94 -2.23
N GLY A 56 -3.16 -0.95 -1.31
CA GLY A 56 -2.05 -0.03 -1.05
C GLY A 56 -0.76 -0.76 -0.66
N THR A 57 -0.84 -1.75 0.23
CA THR A 57 0.31 -2.57 0.62
C THR A 57 0.85 -3.44 -0.52
N SER A 58 -0.01 -3.95 -1.41
CA SER A 58 0.39 -4.80 -2.53
C SER A 58 1.05 -4.01 -3.67
N VAL A 59 0.62 -2.75 -3.88
CA VAL A 59 1.28 -1.83 -4.81
C VAL A 59 2.60 -1.32 -4.22
N GLY A 60 2.60 -0.95 -2.94
CA GLY A 60 3.79 -0.47 -2.24
C GLY A 60 4.90 -1.52 -2.15
N SER A 61 4.56 -2.77 -1.89
CA SER A 61 5.49 -3.90 -1.87
C SER A 61 5.89 -4.40 -3.26
N ARG A 62 5.26 -3.89 -4.33
CA ARG A 62 5.41 -4.37 -5.72
C ARG A 62 4.99 -5.81 -5.96
N ALA A 63 4.19 -6.36 -5.06
CA ALA A 63 3.52 -7.64 -5.29
C ALA A 63 2.59 -7.57 -6.52
N LEU A 64 2.03 -6.38 -6.78
CA LEU A 64 1.20 -6.07 -7.95
C LEU A 64 1.61 -4.74 -8.58
N THR A 65 1.54 -4.67 -9.90
CA THR A 65 1.54 -3.37 -10.60
C THR A 65 0.26 -2.61 -10.29
N LEU A 66 0.28 -1.28 -10.40
CA LEU A 66 -0.91 -0.46 -10.19
C LEU A 66 -2.10 -0.92 -11.04
N LYS A 67 -1.88 -1.27 -12.32
CA LYS A 67 -2.92 -1.78 -13.22
C LYS A 67 -3.52 -3.09 -12.74
N GLN A 68 -2.68 -4.06 -12.32
CA GLN A 68 -3.13 -5.33 -11.79
C GLN A 68 -3.95 -5.13 -10.50
N ALA A 69 -3.45 -4.28 -9.59
CA ALA A 69 -4.13 -3.96 -8.34
C ALA A 69 -5.52 -3.35 -8.58
N VAL A 70 -5.61 -2.37 -9.48
CA VAL A 70 -6.88 -1.71 -9.85
C VAL A 70 -7.88 -2.71 -10.45
N VAL A 71 -7.44 -3.59 -11.37
CA VAL A 71 -8.32 -4.59 -11.97
C VAL A 71 -8.82 -5.60 -10.94
N ILE A 72 -7.91 -6.13 -10.11
CA ILE A 72 -8.27 -7.09 -9.04
C ILE A 72 -9.23 -6.42 -8.05
N ALA A 73 -8.92 -5.20 -7.59
CA ALA A 73 -9.77 -4.47 -6.66
C ALA A 73 -11.16 -4.21 -7.25
N ALA A 74 -11.26 -3.67 -8.46
CA ALA A 74 -12.54 -3.37 -9.10
C ALA A 74 -13.43 -4.61 -9.24
N VAL A 75 -12.84 -5.76 -9.62
CA VAL A 75 -13.58 -7.02 -9.76
C VAL A 75 -14.04 -7.53 -8.39
N PHE A 76 -13.13 -7.62 -7.41
CA PHE A 76 -13.46 -8.19 -6.11
C PHE A 76 -14.34 -7.27 -5.26
N GLU A 77 -14.15 -5.94 -5.31
CA GLU A 77 -15.05 -4.99 -4.65
C GLU A 77 -16.45 -5.00 -5.27
N PHE A 78 -16.55 -5.06 -6.61
CA PHE A 78 -17.85 -5.20 -7.26
C PHE A 78 -18.58 -6.49 -6.85
N ILE A 79 -17.86 -7.62 -6.86
CA ILE A 79 -18.44 -8.92 -6.46
C ILE A 79 -18.87 -8.86 -4.98
N GLY A 80 -18.04 -8.33 -4.10
CA GLY A 80 -18.36 -8.15 -2.69
C GLY A 80 -19.58 -7.24 -2.48
N ALA A 81 -19.58 -6.08 -3.12
CA ALA A 81 -20.67 -5.12 -3.03
C ALA A 81 -21.99 -5.68 -3.59
N PHE A 82 -21.98 -6.40 -4.69
CA PHE A 82 -23.19 -6.89 -5.31
C PHE A 82 -23.79 -8.12 -4.63
N PHE A 83 -22.94 -9.09 -4.23
CA PHE A 83 -23.43 -10.39 -3.75
C PHE A 83 -23.49 -10.50 -2.22
N ALA A 84 -22.72 -9.70 -1.47
CA ALA A 84 -22.48 -9.97 -0.06
C ALA A 84 -22.95 -8.89 0.94
N GLY A 85 -23.43 -7.74 0.49
CA GLY A 85 -23.59 -6.56 1.33
C GLY A 85 -24.94 -6.37 2.08
N ASP A 86 -25.89 -7.29 2.03
CA ASP A 86 -27.26 -7.05 2.51
C ASP A 86 -27.34 -6.75 4.02
N ALA A 87 -26.47 -7.35 4.82
CA ALA A 87 -26.56 -7.27 6.29
C ALA A 87 -26.09 -5.92 6.88
N VAL A 88 -25.22 -5.20 6.18
CA VAL A 88 -24.60 -3.96 6.70
C VAL A 88 -25.47 -2.74 6.40
N THR A 89 -26.28 -2.79 5.35
CA THR A 89 -27.17 -1.69 4.96
C THR A 89 -28.16 -1.33 6.08
N ASP A 90 -28.64 -2.31 6.83
CA ASP A 90 -29.53 -2.07 7.98
C ASP A 90 -28.87 -1.33 9.13
N THR A 91 -27.57 -1.54 9.39
CA THR A 91 -26.84 -0.92 10.50
C THR A 91 -26.68 0.60 10.31
N VAL A 92 -26.31 1.06 9.12
CA VAL A 92 -26.12 2.50 8.83
C VAL A 92 -27.46 3.24 8.85
N ARG A 93 -28.54 2.60 8.39
CA ARG A 93 -29.86 3.19 8.39
C ARG A 93 -30.45 3.31 9.80
N LYS A 94 -30.27 2.30 10.66
CA LYS A 94 -30.91 2.15 11.97
C LYS A 94 -30.00 2.35 13.17
N GLY A 95 -28.66 2.41 13.00
CA GLY A 95 -27.74 2.38 14.14
C GLY A 95 -27.29 3.73 14.66
N ILE A 96 -27.51 4.82 13.92
CA ILE A 96 -27.05 6.19 14.26
C ILE A 96 -28.19 7.04 14.74
N LEU A 97 -29.35 6.92 14.09
CA LEU A 97 -30.57 7.63 14.48
C LEU A 97 -31.57 6.66 15.10
N VAL A 98 -32.05 6.99 16.28
CA VAL A 98 -33.11 6.27 17.00
C VAL A 98 -34.43 6.92 16.63
N VAL A 99 -35.21 6.24 15.80
CA VAL A 99 -36.57 6.66 15.44
C VAL A 99 -37.53 5.66 16.07
N ASP A 100 -38.47 6.17 16.86
CA ASP A 100 -39.57 5.33 17.40
C ASP A 100 -40.59 5.06 16.30
N PHE A 101 -40.55 3.85 15.74
CA PHE A 101 -41.45 3.44 14.65
C PHE A 101 -42.86 3.11 15.13
N GLU A 102 -43.14 3.15 16.43
CA GLU A 102 -44.52 3.05 16.98
C GLU A 102 -45.22 4.43 17.02
N ASP A 103 -44.44 5.55 17.06
CA ASP A 103 -44.97 6.91 17.02
C ASP A 103 -45.17 7.40 15.57
N GLN A 104 -46.34 7.12 14.99
CA GLN A 104 -46.66 7.53 13.61
C GLN A 104 -46.68 9.05 13.44
N ILE A 105 -47.00 9.81 14.49
CA ILE A 105 -47.01 11.31 14.43
C ILE A 105 -45.59 11.80 14.26
N LEU A 106 -44.65 11.26 15.00
CA LEU A 106 -43.25 11.61 14.87
C LEU A 106 -42.72 11.21 13.50
N ILE A 107 -43.02 10.01 13.02
CA ILE A 107 -42.58 9.53 11.69
C ILE A 107 -43.08 10.45 10.58
N ASP A 108 -44.36 10.81 10.58
CA ASP A 108 -44.94 11.71 9.57
C ASP A 108 -44.28 13.10 9.61
N ALA A 109 -43.92 13.57 10.81
CA ALA A 109 -43.27 14.87 10.99
C ALA A 109 -41.81 14.89 10.49
N ILE A 110 -41.05 13.82 10.71
CA ILE A 110 -39.62 13.84 10.44
C ILE A 110 -39.20 13.17 9.11
N SER A 111 -40.10 12.40 8.46
CA SER A 111 -39.75 11.61 7.26
C SER A 111 -39.16 12.45 6.12
N ASN A 112 -39.78 13.59 5.81
CA ASN A 112 -39.27 14.49 4.77
C ASN A 112 -37.93 15.13 5.16
N ASP A 113 -37.80 15.56 6.42
CA ASP A 113 -36.57 16.16 6.94
C ASP A 113 -35.43 15.14 6.95
N LEU A 114 -35.69 13.88 7.31
CA LEU A 114 -34.73 12.78 7.19
C LEU A 114 -34.30 12.53 5.74
N MET A 115 -35.23 12.60 4.80
CA MET A 115 -34.92 12.46 3.36
C MET A 115 -33.89 13.53 2.93
N TYR A 116 -34.18 14.82 3.19
CA TYR A 116 -33.23 15.90 2.89
C TYR A 116 -31.94 15.75 3.67
N GLY A 117 -32.03 15.30 4.91
CA GLY A 117 -30.90 15.04 5.80
C GLY A 117 -29.96 13.98 5.25
N PHE A 118 -30.47 12.85 4.78
CA PHE A 118 -29.64 11.80 4.17
C PHE A 118 -29.00 12.24 2.85
N ILE A 119 -29.69 13.03 2.03
CA ILE A 119 -29.09 13.62 0.81
C ILE A 119 -27.97 14.58 1.18
N ALA A 120 -28.17 15.45 2.18
CA ALA A 120 -27.16 16.37 2.65
C ALA A 120 -25.95 15.65 3.26
N ALA A 121 -26.17 14.60 4.06
CA ALA A 121 -25.13 13.79 4.65
C ALA A 121 -24.29 13.05 3.60
N MET A 122 -24.94 12.41 2.61
CA MET A 122 -24.26 11.77 1.48
C MET A 122 -23.40 12.76 0.70
N MET A 123 -23.95 13.93 0.39
CA MET A 123 -23.23 14.97 -0.37
C MET A 123 -22.04 15.52 0.42
N ALA A 124 -22.20 15.84 1.69
CA ALA A 124 -21.14 16.34 2.56
C ALA A 124 -20.00 15.32 2.72
N ALA A 125 -20.35 14.05 2.95
CA ALA A 125 -19.37 12.95 3.01
C ALA A 125 -18.61 12.81 1.68
N ALA A 126 -19.30 12.82 0.55
CA ALA A 126 -18.68 12.71 -0.77
C ALA A 126 -17.73 13.89 -1.07
N VAL A 127 -18.12 15.12 -0.70
CA VAL A 127 -17.25 16.30 -0.82
C VAL A 127 -15.99 16.16 0.01
N TRP A 128 -16.12 15.75 1.26
CA TRP A 128 -14.97 15.52 2.15
C TRP A 128 -14.03 14.46 1.60
N LEU A 129 -14.58 13.32 1.15
CA LEU A 129 -13.81 12.24 0.54
C LEU A 129 -13.08 12.71 -0.74
N THR A 130 -13.73 13.51 -1.58
CA THR A 130 -13.09 14.10 -2.77
C THR A 130 -11.88 14.96 -2.39
N ILE A 131 -12.02 15.82 -1.38
CA ILE A 131 -10.93 16.66 -0.87
C ILE A 131 -9.80 15.77 -0.34
N ALA A 132 -10.12 14.80 0.53
CA ALA A 132 -9.13 13.91 1.12
C ALA A 132 -8.38 13.08 0.06
N THR A 133 -9.10 12.47 -0.88
CA THR A 133 -8.52 11.65 -1.97
C THR A 133 -7.61 12.49 -2.86
N ARG A 134 -8.00 13.75 -3.15
CA ARG A 134 -7.16 14.66 -3.92
C ARG A 134 -5.78 14.87 -3.31
N TYR A 135 -5.71 14.99 -1.98
CA TYR A 135 -4.45 15.12 -1.24
C TYR A 135 -3.79 13.79 -0.89
N GLY A 136 -4.32 12.67 -1.41
CA GLY A 136 -3.82 11.33 -1.12
C GLY A 136 -3.98 10.94 0.35
N LEU A 137 -4.95 11.53 1.07
CA LEU A 137 -5.19 11.23 2.48
C LEU A 137 -6.14 10.05 2.63
N PRO A 138 -5.71 8.95 3.27
CA PRO A 138 -6.58 7.83 3.60
C PRO A 138 -7.48 8.21 4.77
N VAL A 139 -8.76 8.43 4.49
CA VAL A 139 -9.77 8.80 5.49
C VAL A 139 -10.84 7.72 5.60
N SER A 140 -11.61 7.72 6.70
CA SER A 140 -12.70 6.77 6.90
C SER A 140 -13.98 7.25 6.22
N THR A 141 -14.45 6.51 5.24
CA THR A 141 -15.74 6.75 4.59
C THR A 141 -16.90 6.56 5.56
N THR A 142 -16.82 5.53 6.42
CA THR A 142 -17.82 5.29 7.47
C THR A 142 -17.91 6.46 8.44
N HIS A 143 -16.79 7.01 8.92
CA HIS A 143 -16.82 8.16 9.83
C HIS A 143 -17.33 9.43 9.14
N SER A 144 -17.06 9.59 7.85
CA SER A 144 -17.59 10.73 7.08
C SER A 144 -19.11 10.70 6.96
N ILE A 145 -19.69 9.54 6.63
CA ILE A 145 -21.16 9.45 6.55
C ILE A 145 -21.82 9.51 7.92
N ILE A 146 -21.22 8.89 8.96
CA ILE A 146 -21.70 9.02 10.35
C ILE A 146 -21.70 10.49 10.77
N GLY A 147 -20.60 11.21 10.53
CA GLY A 147 -20.49 12.65 10.80
C GLY A 147 -21.58 13.46 10.11
N GLY A 148 -21.84 13.17 8.83
CA GLY A 148 -22.92 13.79 8.08
C GLY A 148 -24.31 13.54 8.68
N ILE A 149 -24.62 12.30 9.05
CA ILE A 149 -25.89 11.92 9.68
C ILE A 149 -26.04 12.57 11.06
N VAL A 150 -24.98 12.57 11.87
CA VAL A 150 -24.99 13.24 13.20
C VAL A 150 -25.21 14.73 13.07
N GLY A 151 -24.54 15.39 12.09
CA GLY A 151 -24.73 16.83 11.86
C GLY A 151 -26.18 17.18 11.56
N VAL A 152 -26.84 16.43 10.70
CA VAL A 152 -28.27 16.59 10.40
C VAL A 152 -29.12 16.26 11.63
N GLY A 153 -28.85 15.15 12.33
CA GLY A 153 -29.55 14.74 13.53
C GLY A 153 -29.59 15.84 14.59
N LEU A 154 -28.44 16.52 14.83
CA LEU A 154 -28.38 17.66 15.76
C LEU A 154 -29.32 18.79 15.39
N VAL A 155 -29.47 19.13 14.12
CA VAL A 155 -30.41 20.18 13.68
C VAL A 155 -31.85 19.71 13.87
N MET A 156 -32.14 18.44 13.53
CA MET A 156 -33.48 17.89 13.66
C MET A 156 -33.90 17.73 15.13
N GLU A 157 -33.00 17.35 16.04
CA GLU A 157 -33.29 17.34 17.49
C GLU A 157 -33.76 18.70 18.01
N VAL A 158 -33.10 19.76 17.50
CA VAL A 158 -33.51 21.13 17.86
C VAL A 158 -34.85 21.54 17.21
N GLN A 159 -35.10 21.12 15.95
CA GLN A 159 -36.31 21.46 15.20
C GLN A 159 -37.56 20.74 15.74
N HIS A 160 -37.42 19.47 16.13
CA HIS A 160 -38.53 18.62 16.56
C HIS A 160 -38.60 18.42 18.08
N GLU A 161 -37.70 19.04 18.85
CA GLU A 161 -37.61 18.94 20.33
C GLU A 161 -37.60 17.49 20.83
N THR A 162 -36.88 16.59 20.08
CA THR A 162 -36.79 15.16 20.36
C THR A 162 -35.34 14.67 20.27
N SER A 163 -35.02 13.57 20.98
CA SER A 163 -33.70 12.95 20.87
C SER A 163 -33.70 11.92 19.74
N LEU A 164 -32.85 12.12 18.75
CA LEU A 164 -32.74 11.26 17.56
C LEU A 164 -31.40 10.56 17.44
N ILE A 165 -30.35 11.04 18.14
CA ILE A 165 -29.00 10.51 17.98
C ILE A 165 -28.71 9.44 19.02
N ASP A 166 -28.22 8.28 18.58
CA ASP A 166 -27.68 7.25 19.48
C ASP A 166 -26.22 7.61 19.87
N TRP A 167 -26.12 8.30 21.01
CA TRP A 167 -24.82 8.73 21.54
C TRP A 167 -23.93 7.55 21.97
N ASP A 168 -24.51 6.40 22.35
CA ASP A 168 -23.74 5.19 22.71
C ASP A 168 -23.01 4.62 21.49
N VAL A 169 -23.62 4.69 20.31
CA VAL A 169 -22.98 4.30 19.05
C VAL A 169 -21.85 5.28 18.71
N ILE A 170 -22.08 6.59 18.88
CA ILE A 170 -21.06 7.61 18.61
C ILE A 170 -19.86 7.46 19.54
N GLU A 171 -20.09 7.21 20.84
CA GLU A 171 -19.00 6.94 21.79
C GLU A 171 -18.15 5.73 21.35
N LYS A 172 -18.79 4.62 20.96
CA LYS A 172 -18.10 3.43 20.45
C LYS A 172 -17.29 3.73 19.20
N VAL A 173 -17.82 4.55 18.27
CA VAL A 173 -17.10 4.99 17.07
C VAL A 173 -15.86 5.78 17.46
N VAL A 174 -15.97 6.76 18.36
CA VAL A 174 -14.83 7.57 18.83
C VAL A 174 -13.78 6.71 19.53
N MET A 175 -14.19 5.77 20.37
CA MET A 175 -13.27 4.81 21.01
C MET A 175 -12.56 3.95 19.98
N SER A 176 -13.24 3.58 18.90
CA SER A 176 -12.64 2.77 17.82
C SER A 176 -11.53 3.50 17.07
N TRP A 177 -11.47 4.85 17.09
CA TRP A 177 -10.40 5.61 16.43
C TRP A 177 -9.01 5.32 17.00
N VAL A 178 -8.95 4.99 18.28
CA VAL A 178 -7.69 4.59 18.95
C VAL A 178 -7.53 3.08 18.96
N ALA A 179 -8.61 2.36 19.30
CA ALA A 179 -8.54 0.90 19.47
C ALA A 179 -8.21 0.18 18.16
N SER A 180 -8.80 0.60 17.03
CA SER A 180 -8.61 -0.12 15.76
C SER A 180 -7.19 0.00 15.18
N PRO A 181 -6.54 1.19 15.11
CA PRO A 181 -5.17 1.26 14.61
C PRO A 181 -4.15 0.64 15.58
N VAL A 182 -4.39 0.73 16.89
CA VAL A 182 -3.50 0.09 17.89
C VAL A 182 -3.56 -1.43 17.76
N MET A 183 -4.75 -2.01 17.70
CA MET A 183 -4.90 -3.47 17.56
C MET A 183 -4.40 -3.97 16.21
N GLY A 184 -4.69 -3.25 15.12
CA GLY A 184 -4.15 -3.54 13.80
C GLY A 184 -2.62 -3.52 13.79
N GLY A 185 -2.04 -2.50 14.42
CA GLY A 185 -0.59 -2.36 14.60
C GLY A 185 0.03 -3.49 15.41
N LEU A 186 -0.59 -3.88 16.54
CA LEU A 186 -0.10 -4.97 17.38
C LEU A 186 -0.14 -6.33 16.66
N PHE A 187 -1.25 -6.66 15.99
CA PHE A 187 -1.34 -7.92 15.24
C PHE A 187 -0.34 -7.94 14.07
N ALA A 188 -0.20 -6.85 13.34
CA ALA A 188 0.74 -6.76 12.23
C ALA A 188 2.20 -6.81 12.71
N PHE A 189 2.54 -6.08 13.78
CA PHE A 189 3.85 -6.14 14.44
C PHE A 189 4.20 -7.57 14.84
N PHE A 190 3.30 -8.23 15.56
CA PHE A 190 3.53 -9.61 16.02
C PHE A 190 3.66 -10.59 14.85
N THR A 191 2.82 -10.46 13.83
CA THR A 191 2.88 -11.32 12.64
C THR A 191 4.22 -11.14 11.91
N PHE A 192 4.66 -9.89 11.69
CA PHE A 192 5.95 -9.63 11.05
C PHE A 192 7.13 -10.05 11.94
N TRP A 193 7.03 -9.85 13.25
CA TRP A 193 8.03 -10.34 14.20
C TRP A 193 8.19 -11.87 14.10
N VAL A 194 7.08 -12.62 14.03
CA VAL A 194 7.12 -14.09 13.81
C VAL A 194 7.82 -14.42 12.48
N ILE A 195 7.47 -13.75 11.38
CA ILE A 195 8.10 -13.96 10.07
C ILE A 195 9.60 -13.69 10.17
N ARG A 196 10.02 -12.60 10.80
CA ARG A 196 11.41 -12.23 10.96
C ARG A 196 12.18 -13.31 11.73
N GLU A 197 11.73 -13.68 12.92
CA GLU A 197 12.41 -14.63 13.78
C GLU A 197 12.43 -16.07 13.21
N THR A 198 11.36 -16.47 12.52
CA THR A 198 11.25 -17.87 12.07
C THR A 198 11.73 -18.10 10.64
N ILE A 199 11.84 -17.02 9.83
CA ILE A 199 12.22 -17.11 8.42
C ILE A 199 13.46 -16.25 8.15
N LEU A 200 13.38 -14.93 8.36
CA LEU A 200 14.38 -13.99 7.88
C LEU A 200 15.71 -14.06 8.68
N GLU A 201 15.65 -14.33 10.00
CA GLU A 201 16.85 -14.48 10.85
C GLU A 201 17.48 -15.89 10.81
N THR A 202 17.07 -16.73 9.85
CA THR A 202 17.60 -18.10 9.74
C THR A 202 18.75 -18.15 8.73
N SER A 203 19.60 -19.17 8.84
CA SER A 203 20.75 -19.38 7.93
C SER A 203 20.35 -19.71 6.48
N ASP A 204 19.12 -20.15 6.24
CA ASP A 204 18.57 -20.44 4.91
C ASP A 204 17.12 -19.94 4.89
N PRO A 205 16.91 -18.61 4.68
CA PRO A 205 15.60 -18.00 4.74
C PRO A 205 14.63 -18.54 3.69
N GLU A 206 15.10 -18.83 2.47
CA GLU A 206 14.26 -19.34 1.39
C GLU A 206 13.70 -20.71 1.70
N LYS A 207 14.57 -21.65 2.10
CA LYS A 207 14.15 -23.00 2.50
C LYS A 207 13.19 -22.93 3.68
N ARG A 208 13.43 -22.03 4.62
CA ARG A 208 12.57 -21.83 5.77
C ARG A 208 11.21 -21.26 5.35
N ALA A 209 11.18 -20.30 4.43
CA ALA A 209 9.96 -19.73 3.90
C ALA A 209 9.08 -20.77 3.19
N ARG A 210 9.66 -21.69 2.42
CA ARG A 210 8.93 -22.80 1.77
C ARG A 210 8.15 -23.68 2.76
N TRP A 211 8.65 -23.82 4.00
CA TRP A 211 7.98 -24.58 5.06
C TRP A 211 7.03 -23.72 5.89
N MET A 212 7.42 -22.50 6.19
CA MET A 212 6.66 -21.62 7.09
C MET A 212 5.50 -20.91 6.40
N ALA A 213 5.58 -20.59 5.10
CA ALA A 213 4.50 -19.94 4.39
C ALA A 213 3.19 -20.76 4.39
N PRO A 214 3.19 -22.10 4.16
CA PRO A 214 2.00 -22.92 4.35
C PRO A 214 1.47 -22.93 5.79
N VAL A 215 2.35 -22.87 6.79
CA VAL A 215 1.95 -22.79 8.21
C VAL A 215 1.26 -21.47 8.50
N LEU A 216 1.81 -20.35 8.01
CA LEU A 216 1.21 -19.01 8.13
C LEU A 216 -0.07 -18.86 7.30
N ALA A 217 -0.22 -19.62 6.24
CA ALA A 217 -1.45 -19.66 5.46
C ALA A 217 -2.64 -20.22 6.27
N ILE A 218 -2.43 -21.13 7.21
CA ILE A 218 -3.51 -21.69 8.03
C ILE A 218 -4.26 -20.61 8.80
N PRO A 219 -3.65 -19.83 9.72
CA PRO A 219 -4.35 -18.77 10.43
C PRO A 219 -4.90 -17.70 9.49
N THR A 220 -4.19 -17.43 8.38
CA THR A 220 -4.63 -16.45 7.39
C THR A 220 -5.95 -16.88 6.74
N PHE A 221 -6.00 -18.04 6.12
CA PHE A 221 -7.22 -18.53 5.47
C PHE A 221 -8.33 -18.86 6.47
N PHE A 222 -7.99 -19.18 7.71
CA PHE A 222 -8.96 -19.35 8.77
C PHE A 222 -9.67 -18.04 9.10
N VAL A 223 -8.92 -16.97 9.37
CA VAL A 223 -9.45 -15.62 9.64
C VAL A 223 -10.26 -15.12 8.44
N LEU A 224 -9.70 -15.23 7.23
CA LEU A 224 -10.37 -14.83 5.99
C LEU A 224 -11.66 -15.64 5.77
N GLY A 225 -11.62 -16.95 6.03
CA GLY A 225 -12.79 -17.84 5.92
C GLY A 225 -13.91 -17.49 6.88
N LEU A 226 -13.58 -17.18 8.14
CA LEU A 226 -14.57 -16.71 9.12
C LEU A 226 -15.16 -15.35 8.74
N ALA A 227 -14.31 -14.40 8.34
CA ALA A 227 -14.78 -13.09 7.94
C ALA A 227 -15.66 -13.15 6.68
N LEU A 228 -15.35 -14.03 5.72
CA LEU A 228 -16.21 -14.30 4.57
C LEU A 228 -17.56 -14.84 4.98
N GLN A 229 -17.60 -15.83 5.87
CA GLN A 229 -18.85 -16.43 6.34
C GLN A 229 -19.71 -15.42 7.12
N PHE A 230 -19.10 -14.68 8.05
CA PHE A 230 -19.85 -13.82 8.97
C PHE A 230 -20.26 -12.48 8.37
N LYS A 231 -19.54 -11.98 7.37
CA LYS A 231 -19.88 -10.71 6.70
C LYS A 231 -20.54 -10.91 5.34
N ALA A 232 -19.93 -11.72 4.49
CA ALA A 232 -20.33 -11.80 3.10
C ALA A 232 -21.38 -12.85 2.81
N LEU A 233 -21.30 -14.02 3.47
CA LEU A 233 -22.22 -15.14 3.23
C LEU A 233 -23.43 -15.17 4.17
N LYS A 234 -23.65 -14.15 4.99
CA LYS A 234 -24.79 -14.08 5.90
C LYS A 234 -26.13 -14.27 5.17
N GLY A 235 -26.35 -13.57 4.06
CA GLY A 235 -27.54 -13.72 3.24
C GLY A 235 -27.64 -15.08 2.55
N PHE A 236 -26.53 -15.72 2.24
CA PHE A 236 -26.51 -17.09 1.72
C PHE A 236 -27.00 -18.09 2.78
N PHE A 237 -26.47 -18.04 4.00
CA PHE A 237 -26.89 -18.93 5.08
C PHE A 237 -28.37 -18.72 5.46
N ALA A 238 -28.85 -17.47 5.44
CA ALA A 238 -30.27 -17.19 5.65
C ALA A 238 -31.16 -17.83 4.56
N ARG A 239 -30.76 -17.71 3.29
CA ARG A 239 -31.47 -18.35 2.17
C ARG A 239 -31.39 -19.88 2.21
N ALA A 240 -30.22 -20.41 2.60
CA ALA A 240 -30.04 -21.86 2.73
C ALA A 240 -30.92 -22.45 3.83
N ALA A 241 -31.10 -21.75 4.94
CA ALA A 241 -32.04 -22.16 6.01
C ALA A 241 -33.50 -22.07 5.51
N ASN A 242 -33.88 -21.00 4.82
CA ASN A 242 -35.24 -20.84 4.27
C ASN A 242 -35.58 -21.87 3.17
N ASN A 243 -34.59 -22.47 2.53
CA ASN A 243 -34.76 -23.53 1.53
C ASN A 243 -34.50 -24.94 2.09
N ASP A 244 -34.39 -25.11 3.39
CA ASP A 244 -34.15 -26.38 4.07
C ASP A 244 -32.82 -27.08 3.67
N TRP A 245 -31.83 -26.30 3.18
CA TRP A 245 -30.51 -26.82 2.87
C TRP A 245 -29.62 -26.97 4.10
N ILE A 246 -29.92 -26.19 5.13
CA ILE A 246 -29.31 -26.25 6.47
C ILE A 246 -30.41 -26.11 7.51
N ASN A 247 -30.21 -26.66 8.70
CA ASN A 247 -31.24 -26.70 9.75
C ASN A 247 -31.58 -25.29 10.27
N ASP A 248 -30.54 -24.50 10.67
CA ASP A 248 -30.68 -23.12 11.12
C ASP A 248 -29.50 -22.28 10.64
N LYS A 249 -29.76 -21.03 10.30
CA LYS A 249 -28.70 -20.04 10.01
C LYS A 249 -27.80 -19.80 11.22
N ASN A 250 -28.30 -19.92 12.43
CA ASN A 250 -27.57 -19.71 13.69
C ASN A 250 -26.53 -20.80 13.96
N ASP A 251 -26.63 -21.95 13.32
CA ASP A 251 -25.58 -22.98 13.31
C ASP A 251 -24.31 -22.53 12.59
N TRP A 252 -24.42 -21.50 11.76
CA TRP A 252 -23.36 -21.00 10.89
C TRP A 252 -22.95 -19.55 11.15
N LEU A 253 -23.80 -18.76 11.83
CA LEU A 253 -23.57 -17.34 12.07
C LEU A 253 -23.52 -17.06 13.57
N PRO A 254 -22.61 -16.18 14.04
CA PRO A 254 -22.57 -15.80 15.45
C PRO A 254 -23.85 -15.04 15.84
N VAL A 255 -24.41 -15.39 16.98
CA VAL A 255 -25.65 -14.81 17.50
C VAL A 255 -25.32 -13.82 18.60
N LYS A 256 -26.00 -12.66 18.61
CA LYS A 256 -25.82 -11.61 19.63
C LYS A 256 -26.58 -11.93 20.93
N GLU A 257 -27.79 -12.49 20.81
CA GLU A 257 -28.63 -12.83 21.95
C GLU A 257 -28.31 -14.25 22.45
N ASN A 258 -28.19 -14.41 23.77
CA ASN A 258 -27.89 -15.67 24.43
C ASN A 258 -26.59 -16.38 23.98
N GLY A 259 -25.66 -15.62 23.41
CA GLY A 259 -24.37 -16.16 22.96
C GLY A 259 -23.56 -16.75 24.10
N SER A 260 -23.06 -17.98 23.93
CA SER A 260 -22.19 -18.69 24.86
C SER A 260 -20.78 -18.80 24.26
N TRP A 261 -19.74 -18.81 25.12
CA TRP A 261 -18.39 -19.15 24.75
C TRP A 261 -18.21 -20.62 24.38
N ASN A 262 -19.17 -21.47 24.70
CA ASN A 262 -19.12 -22.87 24.34
C ASN A 262 -19.60 -23.05 22.87
N PRO A 263 -18.69 -23.34 21.91
CA PRO A 263 -19.09 -23.48 20.51
C PRO A 263 -19.95 -24.72 20.23
N MET A 264 -20.14 -25.57 21.19
CA MET A 264 -20.97 -26.80 21.11
C MET A 264 -22.40 -26.56 21.53
N LEU A 265 -22.72 -25.37 22.06
CA LEU A 265 -24.09 -25.02 22.47
C LEU A 265 -24.81 -24.29 21.33
N GLU A 266 -26.09 -24.50 21.27
CA GLU A 266 -27.02 -23.75 20.44
C GLU A 266 -26.90 -22.25 20.76
N ASN A 267 -26.92 -21.40 19.75
CA ASN A 267 -26.70 -19.95 19.89
C ASN A 267 -25.31 -19.54 20.42
N ALA A 268 -24.27 -20.32 20.16
CA ALA A 268 -22.91 -19.96 20.53
C ALA A 268 -22.40 -18.71 19.77
N TRP A 269 -21.57 -17.90 20.43
CA TRP A 269 -20.91 -16.75 19.77
C TRP A 269 -20.04 -17.17 18.58
N PHE A 270 -19.46 -18.37 18.64
CA PHE A 270 -18.70 -18.97 17.55
C PHE A 270 -19.35 -20.29 17.13
N PRO A 271 -20.15 -20.30 16.07
CA PRO A 271 -20.82 -21.50 15.60
C PRO A 271 -19.80 -22.54 15.12
N ILE A 272 -19.93 -23.77 15.63
CA ILE A 272 -18.98 -24.87 15.37
C ILE A 272 -18.84 -25.18 13.88
N ASN A 273 -19.95 -25.11 13.12
CA ASN A 273 -19.96 -25.42 11.70
C ASN A 273 -19.07 -24.45 10.92
N SER A 274 -19.10 -23.15 11.24
CA SER A 274 -18.26 -22.14 10.61
C SER A 274 -16.81 -22.29 10.99
N LEU A 275 -16.51 -22.61 12.26
CA LEU A 275 -15.14 -22.89 12.70
C LEU A 275 -14.57 -24.12 11.98
N MET A 276 -15.35 -25.20 11.86
CA MET A 276 -14.94 -26.42 11.16
C MET A 276 -14.73 -26.15 9.67
N LEU A 277 -15.65 -25.46 9.00
CA LEU A 277 -15.52 -25.13 7.59
C LEU A 277 -14.29 -24.26 7.33
N ALA A 278 -14.11 -23.20 8.11
CA ALA A 278 -12.93 -22.33 7.99
C ALA A 278 -11.63 -23.11 8.26
N GLY A 279 -11.63 -24.01 9.26
CA GLY A 279 -10.49 -24.87 9.57
C GLY A 279 -10.14 -25.82 8.43
N VAL A 280 -11.13 -26.52 7.87
CA VAL A 280 -10.92 -27.44 6.75
C VAL A 280 -10.43 -26.69 5.52
N VAL A 281 -11.05 -25.57 5.16
CA VAL A 281 -10.64 -24.74 4.01
C VAL A 281 -9.22 -24.23 4.19
N SER A 282 -8.86 -23.77 5.39
CA SER A 282 -7.51 -23.25 5.67
C SER A 282 -6.42 -24.35 5.57
N ILE A 283 -6.71 -25.55 6.05
CA ILE A 283 -5.79 -26.69 5.92
C ILE A 283 -5.63 -27.10 4.46
N ILE A 284 -6.72 -27.17 3.69
CA ILE A 284 -6.67 -27.49 2.26
C ILE A 284 -5.85 -26.43 1.52
N ALA A 285 -6.08 -25.16 1.77
CA ALA A 285 -5.33 -24.06 1.15
C ALA A 285 -3.83 -24.15 1.50
N ALA A 286 -3.49 -24.43 2.75
CA ALA A 286 -2.11 -24.62 3.18
C ALA A 286 -1.44 -25.82 2.50
N LEU A 287 -2.15 -26.93 2.33
CA LEU A 287 -1.64 -28.13 1.63
C LEU A 287 -1.43 -27.85 0.14
N ILE A 288 -2.34 -27.12 -0.50
CA ILE A 288 -2.18 -26.68 -1.90
C ILE A 288 -0.94 -25.79 -2.03
N LEU A 289 -0.80 -24.81 -1.15
CA LEU A 289 0.37 -23.93 -1.14
C LEU A 289 1.66 -24.71 -0.91
N ALA A 290 1.67 -25.65 0.04
CA ALA A 290 2.83 -26.52 0.29
C ALA A 290 3.20 -27.36 -0.94
N TYR A 291 2.20 -27.90 -1.66
CA TYR A 291 2.42 -28.65 -2.90
C TYR A 291 2.99 -27.76 -4.01
N ILE A 292 2.47 -26.53 -4.17
CA ILE A 292 2.95 -25.57 -5.16
C ILE A 292 4.41 -25.22 -4.85
N LEU A 293 4.71 -24.80 -3.61
CA LEU A 293 6.05 -24.37 -3.20
C LEU A 293 7.09 -25.50 -3.24
N ARG A 294 6.68 -26.76 -3.02
CA ARG A 294 7.58 -27.92 -3.15
C ARG A 294 8.05 -28.13 -4.59
N ASN A 295 7.16 -27.86 -5.54
CA ASN A 295 7.42 -28.13 -6.97
C ASN A 295 7.88 -26.88 -7.74
N TYR A 296 7.91 -25.71 -7.09
CA TYR A 296 8.32 -24.47 -7.71
C TYR A 296 9.85 -24.38 -7.76
N ASP A 297 10.39 -24.20 -8.96
CA ASP A 297 11.82 -24.02 -9.19
C ASP A 297 12.16 -22.54 -9.33
N PHE A 298 12.93 -22.02 -8.38
CA PHE A 298 13.41 -20.63 -8.37
C PHE A 298 14.69 -20.44 -9.21
N LYS A 299 15.08 -21.44 -10.03
CA LYS A 299 16.30 -21.37 -10.85
C LYS A 299 16.29 -20.19 -11.79
N GLY A 300 17.35 -19.41 -11.73
CA GLY A 300 17.57 -18.22 -12.57
C GLY A 300 17.18 -16.91 -11.93
N GLU A 301 16.75 -16.92 -10.68
CA GLU A 301 16.44 -15.74 -9.89
C GLU A 301 17.46 -15.56 -8.78
N GLU A 302 17.67 -14.30 -8.35
CA GLU A 302 18.62 -13.97 -7.28
C GLU A 302 18.34 -14.80 -6.02
N GLU A 303 19.35 -15.44 -5.46
CA GLU A 303 19.26 -16.27 -4.27
C GLU A 303 18.99 -15.44 -2.99
N GLY A 304 18.43 -16.05 -1.96
CA GLY A 304 18.30 -15.46 -0.64
C GLY A 304 16.95 -14.77 -0.38
N PHE A 305 16.97 -13.50 0.04
CA PHE A 305 15.76 -12.78 0.48
C PHE A 305 14.75 -12.53 -0.65
N HIS A 306 15.19 -12.41 -1.89
CA HIS A 306 14.27 -12.25 -3.04
C HIS A 306 13.37 -13.48 -3.23
N GLY A 307 13.90 -14.68 -3.02
CA GLY A 307 13.10 -15.92 -3.03
C GLY A 307 12.02 -15.94 -1.94
N VAL A 308 12.36 -15.44 -0.74
CA VAL A 308 11.38 -15.31 0.37
C VAL A 308 10.26 -14.36 -0.01
N GLU A 309 10.60 -13.13 -0.46
CA GLU A 309 9.59 -12.11 -0.79
C GLU A 309 8.66 -12.59 -1.91
N ARG A 310 9.18 -13.33 -2.89
CA ARG A 310 8.37 -13.90 -3.97
C ARG A 310 7.35 -14.95 -3.50
N ILE A 311 7.71 -15.75 -2.49
CA ILE A 311 6.75 -16.68 -1.85
C ILE A 311 5.61 -15.87 -1.21
N PHE A 312 5.93 -14.77 -0.53
CA PHE A 312 4.94 -13.94 0.16
C PHE A 312 4.08 -13.10 -0.78
N VAL A 313 4.52 -12.79 -2.01
CA VAL A 313 3.69 -12.12 -3.03
C VAL A 313 2.35 -12.80 -3.19
N TRP A 314 2.31 -14.12 -3.35
CA TRP A 314 1.05 -14.86 -3.54
C TRP A 314 0.11 -14.76 -2.33
N LEU A 315 0.66 -14.93 -1.11
CA LEU A 315 -0.13 -14.77 0.12
C LEU A 315 -0.69 -13.36 0.25
N GLN A 316 0.11 -12.35 -0.06
CA GLN A 316 -0.30 -10.95 -0.02
C GLN A 316 -1.39 -10.65 -1.05
N VAL A 317 -1.24 -11.09 -2.29
CA VAL A 317 -2.22 -10.85 -3.36
C VAL A 317 -3.56 -11.50 -3.04
N ILE A 318 -3.56 -12.73 -2.53
CA ILE A 318 -4.78 -13.42 -2.12
C ILE A 318 -5.45 -12.68 -0.96
N ALA A 319 -4.66 -12.27 0.05
CA ALA A 319 -5.18 -11.51 1.18
C ALA A 319 -5.75 -10.15 0.73
N ALA A 320 -5.08 -9.45 -0.19
CA ALA A 320 -5.52 -8.18 -0.75
C ALA A 320 -6.83 -8.31 -1.55
N ALA A 321 -6.94 -9.33 -2.41
CA ALA A 321 -8.16 -9.62 -3.16
C ALA A 321 -9.34 -9.94 -2.23
N TYR A 322 -9.08 -10.68 -1.15
CA TYR A 322 -10.08 -10.92 -0.11
C TYR A 322 -10.50 -9.63 0.61
N VAL A 323 -9.54 -8.78 1.01
CA VAL A 323 -9.86 -7.49 1.66
C VAL A 323 -10.67 -6.61 0.73
N ALA A 324 -10.38 -6.57 -0.57
CA ALA A 324 -11.17 -5.86 -1.57
C ALA A 324 -12.62 -6.38 -1.61
N PHE A 325 -12.80 -7.71 -1.62
CA PHE A 325 -14.13 -8.32 -1.56
C PHE A 325 -14.88 -7.95 -0.27
N ALA A 326 -14.21 -8.06 0.89
CA ALA A 326 -14.80 -7.73 2.18
C ALA A 326 -15.14 -6.24 2.32
N HIS A 327 -14.28 -5.35 1.75
CA HIS A 327 -14.51 -3.93 1.68
C HIS A 327 -15.76 -3.60 0.85
N GLY A 328 -15.86 -4.10 -0.39
CA GLY A 328 -17.06 -3.91 -1.21
C GLY A 328 -18.34 -4.37 -0.51
N ALA A 329 -18.30 -5.52 0.17
CA ALA A 329 -19.42 -6.03 0.95
C ALA A 329 -19.84 -5.13 2.11
N ASN A 330 -18.87 -4.50 2.78
CA ASN A 330 -19.10 -3.66 3.96
C ASN A 330 -19.47 -2.22 3.58
N ASP A 331 -18.67 -1.57 2.75
CA ASP A 331 -18.70 -0.11 2.60
C ASP A 331 -19.70 0.37 1.56
N ARG A 332 -20.23 -0.55 0.75
CA ARG A 332 -21.44 -0.28 -0.05
C ARG A 332 -22.57 0.34 0.78
N SER A 333 -22.74 -0.10 2.03
CA SER A 333 -23.80 0.36 2.90
C SER A 333 -23.71 1.86 3.24
N ASN A 334 -22.52 2.43 3.21
CA ASN A 334 -22.29 3.85 3.47
C ASN A 334 -22.97 4.77 2.44
N ALA A 335 -23.11 4.30 1.19
CA ALA A 335 -23.85 5.02 0.14
C ALA A 335 -25.29 4.53 0.00
N ILE A 336 -25.51 3.20 -0.01
CA ILE A 336 -26.82 2.63 -0.29
C ILE A 336 -27.75 2.73 0.92
N GLY A 337 -27.26 2.70 2.16
CA GLY A 337 -28.08 2.79 3.37
C GLY A 337 -28.91 4.06 3.42
N PRO A 338 -28.28 5.25 3.41
CA PRO A 338 -28.99 6.52 3.37
C PRO A 338 -29.89 6.68 2.13
N MET A 339 -29.42 6.24 0.95
CA MET A 339 -30.22 6.30 -0.28
C MET A 339 -31.44 5.40 -0.24
N ALA A 340 -31.37 4.22 0.38
CA ALA A 340 -32.54 3.35 0.56
C ALA A 340 -33.61 4.00 1.44
N ALA A 341 -33.21 4.76 2.46
CA ALA A 341 -34.15 5.54 3.27
C ALA A 341 -34.78 6.68 2.45
N VAL A 342 -33.98 7.41 1.66
CA VAL A 342 -34.50 8.44 0.74
C VAL A 342 -35.51 7.84 -0.25
N TYR A 343 -35.16 6.70 -0.87
CA TYR A 343 -36.03 6.02 -1.82
C TYR A 343 -37.35 5.60 -1.16
N GLN A 344 -37.27 5.06 0.05
CA GLN A 344 -38.48 4.63 0.80
C GLN A 344 -39.42 5.80 1.08
N VAL A 345 -38.91 6.94 1.54
CA VAL A 345 -39.74 8.13 1.77
C VAL A 345 -40.41 8.62 0.49
N LEU A 346 -39.70 8.58 -0.65
CA LEU A 346 -40.25 8.99 -1.95
C LEU A 346 -41.26 8.02 -2.53
N ASP A 347 -41.11 6.71 -2.25
CA ASP A 347 -41.95 5.64 -2.80
C ASP A 347 -43.17 5.37 -1.92
N ASP A 348 -43.00 5.23 -0.60
CA ASP A 348 -44.01 4.84 0.38
C ASP A 348 -44.64 6.05 1.11
N GLY A 349 -44.07 7.24 0.95
CA GLY A 349 -44.51 8.48 1.62
C GLY A 349 -44.09 8.59 3.08
N GLY A 350 -43.33 7.63 3.61
CA GLY A 350 -42.84 7.60 5.00
C GLY A 350 -41.74 6.58 5.24
N LEU A 351 -41.17 6.58 6.46
CA LEU A 351 -40.16 5.60 6.86
C LEU A 351 -40.83 4.37 7.47
N ALA A 352 -40.40 3.19 7.07
CA ALA A 352 -40.78 1.94 7.71
C ALA A 352 -39.58 1.27 8.40
N GLU A 353 -39.87 0.44 9.39
CA GLU A 353 -38.84 -0.25 10.18
C GLU A 353 -37.97 -1.19 9.32
N ILE A 354 -38.56 -1.87 8.35
CA ILE A 354 -37.86 -2.78 7.43
C ILE A 354 -38.32 -2.46 6.00
N ALA A 355 -37.38 -1.98 5.17
CA ALA A 355 -37.60 -1.86 3.73
C ALA A 355 -36.53 -2.64 2.98
N PRO A 356 -36.91 -3.49 2.01
CA PRO A 356 -35.94 -4.17 1.15
C PRO A 356 -35.22 -3.14 0.28
N VAL A 357 -33.89 -3.28 0.17
CA VAL A 357 -33.11 -2.45 -0.75
C VAL A 357 -33.33 -2.92 -2.18
N PRO A 358 -33.80 -2.07 -3.12
CA PRO A 358 -34.02 -2.47 -4.49
C PRO A 358 -32.71 -2.93 -5.16
N THR A 359 -32.76 -4.00 -5.96
CA THR A 359 -31.56 -4.57 -6.63
C THR A 359 -30.84 -3.56 -7.54
N TRP A 360 -31.58 -2.65 -8.19
CA TRP A 360 -30.98 -1.60 -9.02
C TRP A 360 -30.12 -0.62 -8.20
N LEU A 361 -30.50 -0.34 -6.97
CA LEU A 361 -29.74 0.52 -6.06
C LEU A 361 -28.45 -0.20 -5.59
N VAL A 362 -28.55 -1.51 -5.33
CA VAL A 362 -27.38 -2.35 -5.06
C VAL A 362 -26.40 -2.30 -6.22
N LEU A 363 -26.91 -2.45 -7.45
CA LEU A 363 -26.10 -2.40 -8.68
C LEU A 363 -25.45 -1.02 -8.86
N LEU A 364 -26.20 0.06 -8.65
CA LEU A 364 -25.69 1.44 -8.72
C LEU A 364 -24.50 1.66 -7.79
N GLY A 365 -24.62 1.27 -6.51
CA GLY A 365 -23.54 1.42 -5.53
C GLY A 365 -22.33 0.56 -5.88
N SER A 366 -22.56 -0.69 -6.32
CA SER A 366 -21.47 -1.61 -6.69
C SER A 366 -20.69 -1.11 -7.93
N ILE A 367 -21.38 -0.60 -8.94
CA ILE A 367 -20.76 0.03 -10.12
C ILE A 367 -20.04 1.31 -9.71
N GLY A 368 -20.66 2.16 -8.88
CA GLY A 368 -20.06 3.39 -8.39
C GLY A 368 -18.71 3.15 -7.72
N ILE A 369 -18.65 2.19 -6.79
CA ILE A 369 -17.40 1.79 -6.11
C ILE A 369 -16.37 1.32 -7.14
N ALA A 370 -16.70 0.38 -8.02
CA ALA A 370 -15.78 -0.15 -9.02
C ALA A 370 -15.22 0.94 -9.95
N VAL A 371 -16.05 1.89 -10.37
CA VAL A 371 -15.63 3.05 -11.19
C VAL A 371 -14.69 3.98 -10.40
N GLY A 372 -14.96 4.20 -9.11
CA GLY A 372 -14.09 4.96 -8.22
C GLY A 372 -12.68 4.36 -8.11
N VAL A 373 -12.61 3.06 -7.90
CA VAL A 373 -11.35 2.29 -7.89
C VAL A 373 -10.54 2.53 -9.16
N VAL A 374 -11.17 2.39 -10.32
CA VAL A 374 -10.49 2.47 -11.62
C VAL A 374 -10.01 3.88 -11.93
N THR A 375 -10.77 4.90 -11.55
CA THR A 375 -10.52 6.27 -12.01
C THR A 375 -9.59 7.06 -11.11
N TRP A 376 -9.66 6.91 -9.77
CA TRP A 376 -8.97 7.82 -8.85
C TRP A 376 -8.28 7.16 -7.65
N GLY A 377 -8.40 5.83 -7.48
CA GLY A 377 -7.90 5.11 -6.32
C GLY A 377 -6.37 5.12 -6.14
N TRP A 378 -5.62 5.33 -7.20
CA TRP A 378 -4.15 5.30 -7.19
C TRP A 378 -3.50 6.31 -6.22
N ARG A 379 -4.10 7.50 -6.02
CA ARG A 379 -3.55 8.56 -5.17
C ARG A 379 -3.40 8.16 -3.70
N VAL A 380 -4.39 7.47 -3.16
CA VAL A 380 -4.38 7.01 -1.77
C VAL A 380 -3.56 5.73 -1.61
N MET A 381 -3.56 4.86 -2.63
CA MET A 381 -2.71 3.66 -2.66
C MET A 381 -1.23 4.02 -2.52
N GLU A 382 -0.77 5.07 -3.19
CA GLU A 382 0.61 5.57 -3.09
C GLU A 382 0.95 5.98 -1.64
N THR A 383 0.06 6.68 -0.95
CA THR A 383 0.31 7.14 0.42
C THR A 383 0.45 5.97 1.40
N ILE A 384 -0.45 4.98 1.33
CA ILE A 384 -0.38 3.80 2.21
C ILE A 384 0.79 2.90 1.82
N GLY A 385 1.05 2.77 0.51
CA GLY A 385 2.03 1.83 -0.01
C GLY A 385 3.49 2.26 0.13
N SER A 386 3.77 3.58 0.12
CA SER A 386 5.15 4.05 0.03
C SER A 386 5.53 5.22 0.94
N LYS A 387 4.54 5.98 1.49
CA LYS A 387 4.85 7.22 2.23
C LYS A 387 4.91 7.05 3.75
N ILE A 388 4.37 5.96 4.31
CA ILE A 388 4.33 5.70 5.76
C ILE A 388 5.57 4.93 6.21
N THR A 389 5.89 3.87 5.50
CA THR A 389 7.05 2.99 5.71
C THR A 389 7.31 2.18 4.45
N ASP A 390 8.54 1.70 4.27
CA ASP A 390 8.84 0.77 3.17
C ASP A 390 8.15 -0.56 3.40
N ILE A 391 7.39 -1.00 2.40
CA ILE A 391 6.62 -2.23 2.45
C ILE A 391 7.23 -3.24 1.49
N THR A 392 7.70 -4.38 2.02
CA THR A 392 8.03 -5.58 1.25
C THR A 392 6.82 -6.53 1.22
N PRO A 393 6.77 -7.56 0.36
CA PRO A 393 5.69 -8.55 0.37
C PRO A 393 5.45 -9.20 1.73
N THR A 394 6.50 -9.54 2.50
CA THR A 394 6.38 -10.08 3.85
C THR A 394 5.73 -9.09 4.82
N ARG A 395 6.12 -7.80 4.77
CA ARG A 395 5.54 -6.72 5.57
C ARG A 395 4.10 -6.41 5.15
N GLY A 396 3.86 -6.36 3.84
CA GLY A 396 2.53 -6.13 3.28
C GLY A 396 1.54 -7.23 3.66
N PHE A 397 1.97 -8.49 3.59
CA PHE A 397 1.19 -9.63 4.08
C PHE A 397 0.86 -9.49 5.58
N ALA A 398 1.87 -9.19 6.42
CA ALA A 398 1.67 -9.03 7.86
C ALA A 398 0.70 -7.88 8.18
N ALA A 399 0.82 -6.75 7.48
CA ALA A 399 -0.08 -5.61 7.65
C ALA A 399 -1.52 -5.96 7.24
N THR A 400 -1.71 -6.58 6.08
CA THR A 400 -3.04 -6.97 5.58
C THR A 400 -3.69 -8.02 6.50
N PHE A 401 -2.94 -9.01 6.95
CA PHE A 401 -3.43 -10.04 7.88
C PHE A 401 -3.79 -9.45 9.25
N GLY A 402 -2.95 -8.56 9.79
CA GLY A 402 -3.21 -7.87 11.06
C GLY A 402 -4.46 -7.00 11.00
N ALA A 403 -4.63 -6.26 9.91
CA ALA A 403 -5.81 -5.45 9.67
C ALA A 403 -7.08 -6.31 9.54
N ALA A 404 -7.06 -7.36 8.73
CA ALA A 404 -8.18 -8.27 8.54
C ALA A 404 -8.61 -8.96 9.85
N THR A 405 -7.63 -9.41 10.65
CA THR A 405 -7.87 -10.02 11.97
C THR A 405 -8.54 -9.04 12.93
N THR A 406 -8.05 -7.81 12.99
CA THR A 406 -8.64 -6.76 13.83
C THR A 406 -10.08 -6.46 13.42
N VAL A 407 -10.33 -6.23 12.14
CA VAL A 407 -11.67 -5.95 11.62
C VAL A 407 -12.63 -7.11 11.92
N LEU A 408 -12.17 -8.36 11.81
CA LEU A 408 -12.98 -9.53 12.16
C LEU A 408 -13.35 -9.52 13.66
N ILE A 409 -12.38 -9.33 14.55
CA ILE A 409 -12.60 -9.35 16.01
C ILE A 409 -13.60 -8.28 16.43
N PHE A 410 -13.43 -7.03 15.97
CA PHE A 410 -14.34 -5.93 16.30
C PHE A 410 -15.75 -6.10 15.71
N SER A 411 -15.86 -6.90 14.65
CA SER A 411 -17.16 -7.21 14.02
C SER A 411 -17.91 -8.34 14.70
N MET A 412 -17.30 -9.02 15.69
CA MET A 412 -17.98 -10.07 16.43
C MET A 412 -19.09 -9.52 17.32
N PRO A 413 -20.20 -10.26 17.52
CA PRO A 413 -21.37 -9.79 18.27
C PRO A 413 -21.07 -9.32 19.70
N PHE A 414 -20.03 -9.89 20.33
CA PHE A 414 -19.65 -9.53 21.70
C PHE A 414 -18.96 -8.15 21.82
N LEU A 415 -18.36 -7.66 20.73
CA LEU A 415 -17.83 -6.29 20.64
C LEU A 415 -18.80 -5.39 19.87
N ALA A 416 -19.18 -5.82 18.67
CA ALA A 416 -20.10 -5.15 17.76
C ALA A 416 -19.78 -3.64 17.57
N VAL A 417 -18.47 -3.30 17.50
CA VAL A 417 -18.01 -1.92 17.37
C VAL A 417 -17.77 -1.61 15.90
N PRO A 418 -18.39 -0.56 15.35
CA PRO A 418 -18.05 -0.11 14.00
C PRO A 418 -16.60 0.39 13.97
N VAL A 419 -15.75 -0.27 13.18
CA VAL A 419 -14.34 0.13 13.03
C VAL A 419 -14.06 0.56 11.60
N SER A 420 -13.15 1.52 11.48
CA SER A 420 -12.63 1.95 10.19
C SER A 420 -11.57 0.97 9.69
N THR A 421 -11.81 0.42 8.51
CA THR A 421 -10.82 -0.40 7.78
C THR A 421 -9.55 0.39 7.49
N THR A 422 -9.69 1.68 7.16
CA THR A 422 -8.57 2.61 6.89
C THR A 422 -7.70 2.82 8.14
N HIS A 423 -8.30 3.14 9.29
CA HIS A 423 -7.55 3.31 10.54
C HIS A 423 -6.80 2.03 10.91
N THR A 424 -7.49 0.89 10.77
CA THR A 424 -6.92 -0.42 11.10
C THR A 424 -5.72 -0.75 10.22
N LEU A 425 -5.82 -0.54 8.90
CA LEU A 425 -4.72 -0.84 7.99
C LEU A 425 -3.54 0.13 8.16
N VAL A 426 -3.80 1.41 8.28
CA VAL A 426 -2.72 2.40 8.53
C VAL A 426 -2.00 2.07 9.84
N GLY A 427 -2.75 1.71 10.89
CA GLY A 427 -2.17 1.21 12.14
C GLY A 427 -1.32 -0.04 11.93
N ALA A 428 -1.78 -0.98 11.11
CA ALA A 428 -1.05 -2.21 10.77
C ALA A 428 0.24 -1.91 9.99
N VAL A 429 0.21 -0.97 9.04
CA VAL A 429 1.39 -0.50 8.29
C VAL A 429 2.42 0.15 9.24
N VAL A 430 1.96 0.98 10.17
CA VAL A 430 2.84 1.53 11.22
C VAL A 430 3.41 0.42 12.09
N GLY A 431 2.60 -0.58 12.46
CA GLY A 431 3.03 -1.72 13.27
C GLY A 431 4.17 -2.53 12.63
N VAL A 432 4.07 -2.85 11.33
CA VAL A 432 5.17 -3.54 10.62
C VAL A 432 6.40 -2.65 10.47
N GLY A 433 6.21 -1.34 10.28
CA GLY A 433 7.30 -0.37 10.27
C GLY A 433 8.05 -0.36 11.60
N LEU A 434 7.34 -0.31 12.73
CA LEU A 434 7.93 -0.36 14.06
C LEU A 434 8.66 -1.68 14.36
N ALA A 435 8.18 -2.80 13.82
CA ALA A 435 8.87 -4.10 13.92
C ALA A 435 10.21 -4.11 13.16
N GLY A 436 10.35 -3.27 12.12
CA GLY A 436 11.61 -3.02 11.42
C GLY A 436 12.52 -1.96 12.08
N GLY A 437 12.04 -1.33 13.16
CA GLY A 437 12.74 -0.24 13.88
C GLY A 437 11.96 1.07 13.87
N ALA A 438 11.99 1.83 14.96
CA ALA A 438 11.18 3.06 15.10
C ALA A 438 11.48 4.14 14.05
N LYS A 439 12.68 4.15 13.48
CA LYS A 439 13.09 5.08 12.42
C LYS A 439 12.48 4.71 11.05
N ALA A 440 11.94 3.51 10.90
CA ALA A 440 11.35 3.02 9.66
C ALA A 440 9.96 3.63 9.37
N VAL A 441 9.41 4.44 10.27
CA VAL A 441 8.08 5.06 10.13
C VAL A 441 8.22 6.58 9.98
N ASP A 442 7.61 7.13 8.91
CA ASP A 442 7.48 8.59 8.79
C ASP A 442 6.31 9.11 9.64
N PHE A 443 6.64 9.53 10.85
CA PHE A 443 5.67 10.11 11.79
C PHE A 443 5.07 11.45 11.34
N ARG A 444 5.65 12.15 10.34
CA ARG A 444 5.08 13.40 9.79
C ARG A 444 3.90 13.06 8.89
N VAL A 445 4.05 12.04 8.03
CA VAL A 445 2.96 11.54 7.20
C VAL A 445 1.87 10.94 8.07
N PHE A 446 2.24 10.09 9.04
CA PHE A 446 1.28 9.51 9.98
C PHE A 446 0.51 10.57 10.77
N GLY A 447 1.17 11.65 11.22
CA GLY A 447 0.51 12.78 11.90
C GLY A 447 -0.51 13.51 11.02
N LYS A 448 -0.22 13.71 9.71
CA LYS A 448 -1.18 14.29 8.76
C LYS A 448 -2.41 13.38 8.56
N ILE A 449 -2.20 12.07 8.53
CA ILE A 449 -3.27 11.09 8.42
C ILE A 449 -4.16 11.14 9.67
N ILE A 450 -3.58 11.15 10.89
CA ILE A 450 -4.36 11.30 12.14
C ILE A 450 -5.16 12.59 12.14
N ALA A 451 -4.56 13.70 11.72
CA ALA A 451 -5.28 14.98 11.64
C ALA A 451 -6.47 14.91 10.67
N SER A 452 -6.32 14.22 9.53
CA SER A 452 -7.43 14.02 8.60
C SER A 452 -8.53 13.12 9.16
N TRP A 453 -8.20 12.14 9.99
CA TRP A 453 -9.18 11.30 10.67
C TRP A 453 -10.02 12.09 11.66
N LEU A 454 -9.36 12.89 12.51
CA LEU A 454 -10.03 13.74 13.47
C LEU A 454 -10.92 14.81 12.79
N ALA A 455 -10.54 15.27 11.60
CA ALA A 455 -11.30 16.23 10.82
C ALA A 455 -12.51 15.60 10.11
N SER A 456 -12.52 14.28 9.83
CA SER A 456 -13.53 13.67 8.97
C SER A 456 -14.94 13.79 9.50
N LEU A 457 -15.17 13.50 10.78
CA LEU A 457 -16.50 13.58 11.39
C LEU A 457 -17.00 15.04 11.51
N PRO A 458 -16.20 16.01 12.03
CA PRO A 458 -16.64 17.41 12.11
C PRO A 458 -16.84 18.06 10.73
N ALA A 459 -15.95 17.75 9.76
CA ALA A 459 -16.03 18.34 8.42
C ALA A 459 -17.30 17.89 7.67
N ALA A 460 -17.56 16.59 7.68
CA ALA A 460 -18.77 16.03 7.09
C ALA A 460 -20.03 16.48 7.86
N GLY A 461 -19.97 16.55 9.20
CA GLY A 461 -21.07 17.01 10.05
C GLY A 461 -21.41 18.47 9.79
N PHE A 462 -20.43 19.35 9.81
CA PHE A 462 -20.65 20.76 9.50
C PHE A 462 -21.14 20.97 8.05
N GLY A 463 -20.52 20.27 7.08
CA GLY A 463 -20.95 20.32 5.69
C GLY A 463 -22.40 19.87 5.51
N SER A 464 -22.82 18.81 6.19
CA SER A 464 -24.21 18.32 6.14
C SER A 464 -25.21 19.30 6.77
N ILE A 465 -24.86 19.94 7.89
CA ILE A 465 -25.68 21.00 8.49
C ILE A 465 -25.91 22.12 7.48
N VAL A 466 -24.84 22.63 6.86
CA VAL A 466 -24.94 23.73 5.88
C VAL A 466 -25.82 23.36 4.70
N ILE A 467 -25.61 22.17 4.13
CA ILE A 467 -26.41 21.70 2.99
C ILE A 467 -27.86 21.45 3.41
N TYR A 468 -28.08 20.79 4.54
CA TYR A 468 -29.43 20.51 5.05
C TYR A 468 -30.24 21.80 5.29
N VAL A 469 -29.69 22.75 6.01
CA VAL A 469 -30.36 24.04 6.25
C VAL A 469 -30.66 24.79 4.94
N ALA A 470 -29.80 24.63 3.93
CA ALA A 470 -30.02 25.25 2.62
C ALA A 470 -31.16 24.61 1.83
N VAL A 471 -31.43 23.29 2.00
CA VAL A 471 -32.36 22.53 1.14
C VAL A 471 -33.64 22.09 1.85
N SER A 472 -33.69 21.99 3.16
CA SER A 472 -34.74 21.31 3.93
C SER A 472 -36.14 21.92 3.81
N SER A 473 -36.28 23.13 3.31
CA SER A 473 -37.59 23.81 3.25
C SER A 473 -38.28 23.77 1.89
N ASP A 474 -37.58 23.36 0.83
CA ASP A 474 -38.12 23.40 -0.52
C ASP A 474 -37.35 22.48 -1.49
N PRO A 475 -38.00 21.51 -2.17
CA PRO A 475 -37.38 20.67 -3.18
C PRO A 475 -36.64 21.44 -4.29
N ILE A 476 -37.11 22.65 -4.65
CA ILE A 476 -36.46 23.47 -5.67
C ILE A 476 -35.07 23.92 -5.24
N LYS A 477 -34.87 24.20 -3.95
CA LYS A 477 -33.55 24.54 -3.41
C LYS A 477 -32.56 23.40 -3.54
N LEU A 478 -32.99 22.17 -3.29
CA LEU A 478 -32.16 20.96 -3.51
C LEU A 478 -31.68 20.85 -4.96
N LEU A 479 -32.61 21.13 -5.93
CA LEU A 479 -32.30 21.08 -7.35
C LEU A 479 -31.35 22.21 -7.81
N ILE A 480 -31.12 23.22 -7.01
CA ILE A 480 -30.16 24.30 -7.27
C ILE A 480 -28.85 24.04 -6.52
N VAL A 481 -28.94 23.80 -5.21
CA VAL A 481 -27.76 23.71 -4.32
C VAL A 481 -26.87 22.50 -4.69
N ILE A 482 -27.47 21.35 -4.95
CA ILE A 482 -26.67 20.14 -5.25
C ILE A 482 -25.92 20.24 -6.59
N PRO A 483 -26.54 20.64 -7.72
CA PRO A 483 -25.79 20.88 -8.95
C PRO A 483 -24.73 21.99 -8.83
N MET A 484 -24.98 23.04 -8.06
CA MET A 484 -23.97 24.08 -7.78
C MET A 484 -22.76 23.49 -7.00
N ALA A 485 -23.02 22.64 -6.00
CA ALA A 485 -21.98 21.95 -5.28
C ALA A 485 -21.14 21.04 -6.20
N PHE A 486 -21.79 20.27 -7.08
CA PHE A 486 -21.10 19.48 -8.10
C PHE A 486 -20.27 20.36 -9.04
N ALA A 487 -20.81 21.46 -9.52
CA ALA A 487 -20.10 22.40 -10.40
C ALA A 487 -18.87 23.00 -9.70
N ALA A 488 -18.99 23.39 -8.42
CA ALA A 488 -17.89 23.93 -7.63
C ALA A 488 -16.77 22.89 -7.40
N ILE A 489 -17.14 21.64 -7.13
CA ILE A 489 -16.18 20.54 -6.95
C ILE A 489 -15.49 20.24 -8.27
N PHE A 490 -16.24 20.09 -9.36
CA PHE A 490 -15.69 19.83 -10.69
C PHE A 490 -14.75 20.95 -11.13
N TYR A 491 -15.14 22.22 -10.90
CA TYR A 491 -14.26 23.36 -11.15
C TYR A 491 -13.00 23.31 -10.29
N SER A 492 -13.10 22.99 -9.01
CA SER A 492 -11.95 22.87 -8.10
C SER A 492 -10.99 21.77 -8.56
N ILE A 493 -11.50 20.64 -9.06
CA ILE A 493 -10.68 19.54 -9.61
C ILE A 493 -10.03 19.96 -10.92
N TRP A 494 -10.77 20.62 -11.79
CA TRP A 494 -10.31 21.05 -13.11
C TRP A 494 -9.31 22.20 -13.07
N ALA A 495 -9.52 23.19 -12.20
CA ALA A 495 -8.69 24.40 -12.11
C ALA A 495 -7.26 24.15 -11.63
N THR A 496 -7.00 22.96 -11.07
CA THR A 496 -5.69 22.61 -10.53
C THR A 496 -5.09 21.43 -11.33
N LYS A 497 -4.48 21.77 -12.46
CA LYS A 497 -3.89 20.82 -13.43
C LYS A 497 -2.59 20.12 -12.98
N ASP A 498 -2.11 20.34 -11.76
CA ASP A 498 -0.79 19.86 -11.32
C ASP A 498 -0.69 18.33 -11.08
N GLY A 499 -1.69 17.55 -11.49
CA GLY A 499 -1.72 16.10 -11.28
C GLY A 499 -1.56 15.23 -12.54
N GLU A 500 -1.51 15.82 -13.74
CA GLU A 500 -1.47 15.03 -14.98
C GLU A 500 -0.10 14.41 -15.29
N VAL A 501 0.99 14.97 -14.75
CA VAL A 501 2.36 14.49 -15.02
C VAL A 501 2.58 13.07 -14.53
N PHE A 502 1.95 12.68 -13.42
CA PHE A 502 2.18 11.36 -12.82
C PHE A 502 1.45 10.22 -13.52
N VAL A 503 0.26 10.50 -14.10
CA VAL A 503 -0.51 9.46 -14.84
C VAL A 503 0.15 9.16 -16.17
N ASP A 504 0.70 10.18 -16.83
CA ASP A 504 1.41 10.02 -18.10
C ASP A 504 2.77 9.32 -17.91
N GLU A 505 3.51 9.61 -16.82
CA GLU A 505 4.74 8.87 -16.46
C GLU A 505 4.43 7.42 -16.05
N ALA A 506 3.44 7.19 -15.19
CA ALA A 506 3.04 5.83 -14.79
C ALA A 506 2.43 5.02 -15.96
N LEU A 507 1.82 5.69 -16.95
CA LEU A 507 1.30 5.04 -18.17
C LEU A 507 2.38 4.89 -19.24
N ALA A 508 3.36 5.78 -19.32
CA ALA A 508 4.50 5.70 -20.22
C ALA A 508 5.49 4.59 -19.83
N ASP A 509 5.80 4.46 -18.53
CA ASP A 509 6.59 3.35 -17.97
C ASP A 509 5.89 1.98 -18.16
N ALA A 510 4.57 1.96 -18.26
CA ALA A 510 3.82 0.73 -18.50
C ALA A 510 3.81 0.27 -19.97
N GLY A 511 4.38 1.06 -20.87
CA GLY A 511 4.46 0.79 -22.34
C GLY A 511 5.82 0.29 -22.82
N SER A 512 6.88 0.39 -22.00
CA SER A 512 8.22 -0.11 -22.32
C SER A 512 8.54 -1.32 -21.46
N ASP A 513 8.69 -2.49 -22.04
CA ASP A 513 9.29 -3.75 -21.55
C ASP A 513 9.60 -3.83 -20.03
N SER A 514 8.61 -3.72 -19.16
CA SER A 514 8.85 -3.89 -17.75
C SER A 514 7.96 -4.97 -17.14
N GLU A 515 8.46 -6.19 -17.15
CA GLU A 515 8.15 -7.19 -16.13
C GLU A 515 8.63 -6.76 -14.71
N LYS A 516 9.25 -5.57 -14.58
CA LYS A 516 9.84 -5.05 -13.33
C LYS A 516 9.20 -3.69 -13.00
N GLY A 517 8.50 -3.60 -11.86
CA GLY A 517 7.97 -2.33 -11.32
C GLY A 517 9.07 -1.27 -11.10
N THR A 518 8.68 0.00 -10.84
CA THR A 518 9.62 1.11 -10.59
C THR A 518 10.62 0.75 -9.50
N PRO A 519 11.96 0.84 -9.74
CA PRO A 519 12.95 0.41 -8.75
C PRO A 519 12.90 1.26 -7.47
N THR A 520 13.13 0.66 -6.29
CA THR A 520 13.27 1.41 -5.02
C THR A 520 14.51 2.30 -5.10
N TYR A 521 14.60 3.32 -4.23
CA TYR A 521 15.83 4.12 -4.15
C TYR A 521 17.06 3.25 -3.77
N PHE A 522 16.91 2.19 -2.97
CA PHE A 522 17.99 1.23 -2.72
C PHE A 522 18.28 0.34 -3.91
N GLU A 523 17.31 0.01 -4.74
CA GLU A 523 17.53 -0.68 -6.01
C GLU A 523 18.25 0.23 -7.03
N LEU A 524 17.84 1.48 -7.13
CA LEU A 524 18.55 2.46 -7.97
C LEU A 524 19.96 2.76 -7.43
N PHE A 525 20.13 2.79 -6.09
CA PHE A 525 21.43 2.93 -5.45
C PHE A 525 22.35 1.74 -5.75
N HIS A 526 21.81 0.53 -5.72
CA HIS A 526 22.53 -0.68 -6.11
C HIS A 526 22.92 -0.66 -7.61
N ARG A 527 21.99 -0.34 -8.50
CA ARG A 527 22.29 -0.18 -9.94
C ARG A 527 23.33 0.88 -10.20
N HIS A 528 23.35 1.95 -9.42
CA HIS A 528 24.41 2.95 -9.52
C HIS A 528 25.75 2.35 -9.08
N ALA A 529 25.79 1.51 -8.04
CA ALA A 529 27.01 0.79 -7.62
C ALA A 529 27.53 -0.17 -8.71
N GLU A 530 26.63 -0.91 -9.37
CA GLU A 530 26.98 -1.74 -10.53
C GLU A 530 27.63 -0.93 -11.65
N ALA A 531 27.05 0.22 -12.00
CA ALA A 531 27.59 1.10 -13.05
C ALA A 531 28.93 1.74 -12.62
N VAL A 532 29.11 2.05 -11.33
CA VAL A 532 30.37 2.52 -10.76
C VAL A 532 31.45 1.45 -10.88
N ASN A 533 31.15 0.19 -10.53
CA ASN A 533 32.07 -0.93 -10.65
C ASN A 533 32.44 -1.21 -12.12
N GLU A 534 31.47 -1.16 -13.05
CA GLU A 534 31.70 -1.26 -14.49
C GLU A 534 32.70 -0.19 -14.97
N THR A 535 32.61 1.04 -14.43
CA THR A 535 33.56 2.13 -14.74
C THR A 535 34.97 1.78 -14.28
N VAL A 536 35.14 1.20 -13.10
CA VAL A 536 36.43 0.74 -12.58
C VAL A 536 37.00 -0.43 -13.41
N GLU A 537 36.15 -1.35 -13.83
CA GLU A 537 36.58 -2.45 -14.72
C GLU A 537 37.11 -1.94 -16.07
N HIS A 538 36.42 -0.99 -16.69
CA HIS A 538 36.90 -0.36 -17.93
C HIS A 538 38.20 0.40 -17.70
N MET A 539 38.36 1.12 -16.59
CA MET A 539 39.59 1.74 -16.17
C MET A 539 40.73 0.71 -16.05
N LEU A 540 40.50 -0.44 -15.42
CA LEU A 540 41.49 -1.52 -15.30
C LEU A 540 41.96 -1.99 -16.68
N VAL A 541 41.02 -2.18 -17.63
CA VAL A 541 41.38 -2.57 -19.00
C VAL A 541 42.25 -1.49 -19.66
N ALA A 542 41.92 -0.21 -19.52
CA ALA A 542 42.71 0.91 -20.06
C ALA A 542 44.14 0.93 -19.46
N VAL A 543 44.26 0.73 -18.13
CA VAL A 543 45.54 0.62 -17.42
C VAL A 543 46.39 -0.53 -17.98
N ASN A 544 45.79 -1.71 -18.18
CA ASN A 544 46.48 -2.87 -18.68
C ASN A 544 46.98 -2.68 -20.12
N VAL A 545 46.15 -2.10 -21.01
CA VAL A 545 46.51 -1.79 -22.39
C VAL A 545 47.66 -0.78 -22.44
N ALA A 546 47.59 0.28 -21.64
CA ALA A 546 48.65 1.28 -21.54
C ALA A 546 49.95 0.69 -20.96
N ALA A 547 49.86 -0.18 -19.94
CA ALA A 547 51.02 -0.86 -19.35
C ALA A 547 51.71 -1.83 -20.32
N GLU A 548 50.99 -2.36 -21.30
CA GLU A 548 51.53 -3.18 -22.39
C GLU A 548 52.22 -2.33 -23.50
N GLY A 549 52.11 -1.01 -23.41
CA GLY A 549 52.65 -0.10 -24.41
C GLY A 549 51.74 0.08 -25.63
N ASN A 550 50.50 -0.37 -25.55
CA ASN A 550 49.50 -0.21 -26.59
C ASN A 550 48.73 1.09 -26.42
N ASP A 551 47.98 1.52 -27.44
CA ASP A 551 47.14 2.71 -27.41
C ASP A 551 45.84 2.44 -26.64
N PRO A 552 45.56 3.06 -25.46
CA PRO A 552 44.40 2.85 -24.65
C PRO A 552 43.20 3.72 -25.03
N THR A 553 43.24 4.46 -26.13
CA THR A 553 42.21 5.48 -26.46
C THR A 553 40.80 4.91 -26.46
N LYS A 554 40.60 3.71 -27.00
CA LYS A 554 39.30 3.07 -27.07
C LYS A 554 38.76 2.67 -25.66
N GLU A 555 39.65 2.21 -24.82
CA GLU A 555 39.34 1.76 -23.44
C GLU A 555 39.07 2.98 -22.53
N ILE A 556 39.76 4.09 -22.77
CA ILE A 556 39.48 5.40 -22.14
C ILE A 556 38.08 5.88 -22.50
N GLU A 557 37.73 5.85 -23.81
CA GLU A 557 36.36 6.20 -24.23
C GLU A 557 35.30 5.29 -23.59
N ALA A 558 35.57 3.98 -23.44
CA ALA A 558 34.67 3.06 -22.77
C ALA A 558 34.46 3.40 -21.28
N THR A 559 35.55 3.80 -20.59
CA THR A 559 35.48 4.25 -19.17
C THR A 559 34.63 5.51 -19.05
N VAL A 560 34.83 6.51 -19.93
CA VAL A 560 34.01 7.74 -19.94
C VAL A 560 32.53 7.46 -20.19
N GLN A 561 32.23 6.52 -21.11
CA GLN A 561 30.84 6.14 -21.37
C GLN A 561 30.21 5.37 -20.20
N ALA A 562 30.99 4.59 -19.45
CA ALA A 562 30.52 3.89 -18.24
C ALA A 562 30.20 4.89 -17.12
N GLU A 563 31.07 5.87 -16.88
CA GLU A 563 30.83 6.96 -15.92
C GLU A 563 29.59 7.78 -16.29
N LEU A 564 29.40 8.11 -17.56
CA LEU A 564 28.19 8.83 -18.00
C LEU A 564 26.91 8.03 -17.72
N ARG A 565 26.95 6.67 -17.79
CA ARG A 565 25.84 5.83 -17.40
C ARG A 565 25.58 5.90 -15.89
N ALA A 566 26.63 5.84 -15.07
CA ALA A 566 26.53 6.00 -13.62
C ALA A 566 25.93 7.37 -13.26
N ASP A 567 26.40 8.44 -13.89
CA ASP A 567 25.90 9.81 -13.71
C ASP A 567 24.39 9.95 -14.03
N ASN A 568 23.93 9.30 -15.10
CA ASN A 568 22.52 9.30 -15.45
C ASN A 568 21.67 8.61 -14.36
N ILE A 569 22.10 7.46 -13.85
CA ILE A 569 21.41 6.75 -12.75
C ILE A 569 21.40 7.60 -11.48
N LYS A 570 22.53 8.25 -11.13
CA LYS A 570 22.62 9.20 -10.01
C LYS A 570 21.62 10.34 -10.14
N ASN A 571 21.53 10.94 -11.33
CA ASN A 571 20.63 12.06 -11.58
C ASN A 571 19.15 11.65 -11.50
N ASP A 572 18.80 10.46 -11.99
CA ASP A 572 17.46 9.90 -11.85
C ASP A 572 17.13 9.63 -10.38
N LEU A 573 18.08 9.08 -9.61
CA LEU A 573 17.93 8.87 -8.17
C LEU A 573 17.73 10.20 -7.42
N ARG A 574 18.50 11.24 -7.74
CA ARG A 574 18.33 12.58 -7.17
C ARG A 574 16.97 13.19 -7.47
N ARG A 575 16.46 13.04 -8.70
CA ARG A 575 15.12 13.51 -9.10
C ARG A 575 14.04 12.77 -8.35
N THR A 576 14.16 11.46 -8.24
CA THR A 576 13.22 10.59 -7.53
C THR A 576 13.11 10.95 -6.05
N ILE A 577 14.24 11.20 -5.38
CA ILE A 577 14.28 11.65 -3.98
C ILE A 577 13.75 13.09 -3.83
N GLY A 578 14.12 13.98 -4.73
CA GLY A 578 13.73 15.40 -4.70
C GLY A 578 12.24 15.63 -4.93
N SER A 579 11.53 14.70 -5.58
CA SER A 579 10.08 14.77 -5.80
C SER A 579 9.23 14.55 -4.53
N GLY A 580 9.84 14.17 -3.41
CA GLY A 580 9.15 13.89 -2.15
C GLY A 580 8.24 12.66 -2.18
N GLN A 581 8.37 11.82 -3.20
CA GLN A 581 7.52 10.65 -3.44
C GLN A 581 7.88 9.44 -2.55
N TRP A 582 8.99 9.49 -1.81
CA TRP A 582 9.52 8.34 -1.09
C TRP A 582 9.79 8.66 0.38
N SER A 583 9.36 7.78 1.27
CA SER A 583 9.77 7.78 2.67
C SER A 583 11.14 7.10 2.78
N LEU A 584 12.18 7.87 3.06
CA LEU A 584 13.52 7.35 3.30
C LEU A 584 13.61 6.86 4.75
N LEU A 585 14.05 5.62 4.95
CA LEU A 585 14.44 5.08 6.26
C LEU A 585 15.64 5.84 6.87
N LEU A 586 16.45 6.43 5.99
CA LEU A 586 17.55 7.34 6.30
C LEU A 586 17.09 8.78 6.08
N ARG A 587 17.70 9.73 6.79
CA ARG A 587 17.50 11.14 6.43
C ARG A 587 17.97 11.35 5.00
N THR A 588 17.24 12.15 4.25
CA THR A 588 17.59 12.48 2.85
C THR A 588 19.04 12.96 2.72
N GLU A 589 19.51 13.73 3.72
CA GLU A 589 20.88 14.22 3.79
C GLU A 589 21.91 13.09 3.88
N ASP A 590 21.68 12.10 4.76
CA ASP A 590 22.59 10.95 4.95
C ASP A 590 22.64 10.09 3.67
N PHE A 591 21.48 9.85 3.02
CA PHE A 591 21.41 9.10 1.78
C PHE A 591 22.10 9.83 0.62
N MET A 592 21.92 11.15 0.50
CA MET A 592 22.59 11.95 -0.51
C MET A 592 24.10 12.02 -0.30
N GLU A 593 24.55 11.96 0.96
CA GLU A 593 25.97 11.84 1.28
C GLU A 593 26.54 10.49 0.82
N MET A 594 25.82 9.38 1.10
CA MET A 594 26.20 8.05 0.64
C MET A 594 26.29 7.99 -0.88
N LEU A 595 25.27 8.52 -1.59
CA LEU A 595 25.26 8.60 -3.05
C LEU A 595 26.43 9.42 -3.60
N SER A 596 26.73 10.56 -2.98
CA SER A 596 27.85 11.41 -3.41
C SER A 596 29.21 10.75 -3.19
N LYS A 597 29.38 9.95 -2.13
CA LYS A 597 30.61 9.18 -1.88
C LYS A 597 30.77 8.04 -2.88
N GLN A 598 29.70 7.32 -3.18
CA GLN A 598 29.69 6.25 -4.19
C GLN A 598 30.04 6.77 -5.58
N ASP A 599 29.50 7.90 -5.97
CA ASP A 599 29.73 8.55 -7.26
C ASP A 599 31.21 8.94 -7.48
N ARG A 600 31.91 9.39 -6.44
CA ARG A 600 33.33 9.74 -6.51
C ARG A 600 34.22 8.58 -6.97
N ILE A 601 33.81 7.34 -6.75
CA ILE A 601 34.56 6.17 -7.22
C ILE A 601 34.64 6.17 -8.74
N ALA A 602 33.52 6.40 -9.42
CA ALA A 602 33.49 6.51 -10.90
C ALA A 602 34.23 7.74 -11.42
N ASP A 603 34.03 8.90 -10.75
CA ASP A 603 34.75 10.13 -11.09
C ASP A 603 36.29 9.93 -11.06
N TYR A 604 36.81 9.26 -10.01
CA TYR A 604 38.24 8.99 -9.90
C TYR A 604 38.72 7.95 -10.91
N ALA A 605 37.92 6.91 -11.21
CA ALA A 605 38.23 5.91 -12.22
C ALA A 605 38.32 6.55 -13.63
N GLN A 606 37.43 7.46 -13.98
CA GLN A 606 37.49 8.25 -15.20
C GLN A 606 38.77 9.11 -15.21
N ASN A 607 39.07 9.78 -14.10
CA ASN A 607 40.29 10.60 -13.99
C ASN A 607 41.57 9.79 -14.20
N VAL A 608 41.64 8.52 -13.73
CA VAL A 608 42.76 7.61 -14.03
C VAL A 608 42.87 7.37 -15.53
N ALA A 609 41.74 6.97 -16.16
CA ALA A 609 41.71 6.68 -17.59
C ALA A 609 42.12 7.89 -18.43
N GLU A 610 41.62 9.09 -18.12
CA GLU A 610 41.99 10.33 -18.83
C GLU A 610 43.48 10.65 -18.71
N GLN A 611 44.12 10.43 -17.56
CA GLN A 611 45.52 10.67 -17.38
C GLN A 611 46.40 9.77 -18.27
N LEU A 612 45.94 8.56 -18.60
CA LEU A 612 46.67 7.69 -19.54
C LEU A 612 46.77 8.29 -20.95
N SER A 613 45.89 9.22 -21.33
CA SER A 613 45.91 9.92 -22.62
C SER A 613 46.94 11.04 -22.69
N PHE A 614 47.46 11.55 -21.55
CA PHE A 614 48.29 12.75 -21.53
C PHE A 614 49.69 12.52 -22.10
N ARG A 615 50.25 11.32 -21.90
CA ARG A 615 51.50 10.89 -22.48
C ARG A 615 51.70 9.37 -22.30
N PRO A 616 52.59 8.73 -23.11
CA PRO A 616 53.00 7.33 -22.91
C PRO A 616 53.54 7.11 -21.50
N LEU A 617 53.23 5.93 -20.93
CA LEU A 617 53.74 5.54 -19.63
C LEU A 617 55.26 5.31 -19.66
N TYR A 618 55.88 5.43 -18.49
CA TYR A 618 57.31 5.17 -18.27
C TYR A 618 57.71 3.77 -18.75
N GLU A 619 58.83 3.66 -19.53
CA GLU A 619 59.27 2.40 -20.13
C GLU A 619 60.12 1.55 -19.18
N ASN A 620 59.66 1.37 -17.96
CA ASN A 620 60.27 0.47 -16.98
C ASN A 620 59.36 -0.74 -16.75
N GLU A 621 59.84 -1.97 -17.00
CA GLU A 621 59.06 -3.22 -16.92
C GLU A 621 58.58 -3.46 -15.49
N GLY A 622 59.40 -3.19 -14.48
CA GLY A 622 59.04 -3.32 -13.08
C GLY A 622 57.93 -2.36 -12.67
N ALA A 623 58.01 -1.09 -13.10
CA ALA A 623 57.02 -0.08 -12.83
C ALA A 623 55.69 -0.37 -13.57
N ARG A 624 55.72 -0.86 -14.78
CA ARG A 624 54.53 -1.29 -15.55
C ARG A 624 53.85 -2.51 -14.95
N SER A 625 54.63 -3.48 -14.44
CA SER A 625 54.09 -4.62 -13.70
C SER A 625 53.43 -4.20 -12.39
N ALA A 626 54.05 -3.28 -11.65
CA ALA A 626 53.46 -2.75 -10.43
C ALA A 626 52.20 -1.91 -10.69
N LEU A 627 52.09 -1.22 -11.81
CA LEU A 627 50.88 -0.52 -12.22
C LEU A 627 49.70 -1.49 -12.48
N LYS A 628 49.97 -2.64 -13.10
CA LYS A 628 48.96 -3.70 -13.29
C LYS A 628 48.50 -4.26 -11.97
N GLU A 629 49.46 -4.58 -11.05
CA GLU A 629 49.14 -5.06 -9.68
C GLU A 629 48.27 -4.05 -8.92
N MET A 630 48.58 -2.75 -9.07
CA MET A 630 47.78 -1.66 -8.50
C MET A 630 46.35 -1.66 -9.08
N GLY A 631 46.20 -1.77 -10.40
CA GLY A 631 44.92 -1.83 -11.08
C GLY A 631 44.05 -2.99 -10.60
N GLU A 632 44.64 -4.18 -10.47
CA GLU A 632 43.94 -5.37 -9.96
C GLU A 632 43.51 -5.21 -8.48
N SER A 633 44.34 -4.53 -7.66
CA SER A 633 44.04 -4.25 -6.27
C SER A 633 42.84 -3.31 -6.14
N VAL A 634 42.85 -2.20 -6.91
CA VAL A 634 41.77 -1.20 -6.93
C VAL A 634 40.44 -1.84 -7.42
N ALA A 635 40.49 -2.64 -8.51
CA ALA A 635 39.30 -3.29 -9.01
C ALA A 635 38.71 -4.30 -8.01
N ARG A 636 39.58 -4.99 -7.26
CA ARG A 636 39.12 -5.89 -6.16
C ARG A 636 38.43 -5.10 -5.05
N THR A 637 38.96 -3.95 -4.65
CA THR A 637 38.35 -3.07 -3.64
C THR A 637 36.99 -2.56 -4.10
N ALA A 638 36.85 -2.17 -5.37
CA ALA A 638 35.58 -1.73 -5.96
C ALA A 638 34.53 -2.86 -6.03
N SER A 639 34.95 -4.07 -6.38
CA SER A 639 34.05 -5.25 -6.40
C SER A 639 33.55 -5.59 -4.98
N LEU A 640 34.42 -5.51 -3.96
CA LEU A 640 34.00 -5.68 -2.55
C LEU A 640 33.04 -4.59 -2.10
N TYR A 641 33.21 -3.38 -2.57
CA TYR A 641 32.27 -2.28 -2.32
C TYR A 641 30.89 -2.57 -2.94
N GLU A 642 30.83 -3.04 -4.19
CA GLU A 642 29.56 -3.46 -4.83
C GLU A 642 28.87 -4.58 -4.04
N GLU A 643 29.63 -5.59 -3.57
CA GLU A 643 29.09 -6.65 -2.69
C GLU A 643 28.55 -6.06 -1.38
N THR A 644 29.19 -5.02 -0.85
CA THR A 644 28.73 -4.31 0.35
C THR A 644 27.40 -3.58 0.10
N VAL A 645 27.23 -2.94 -1.07
CA VAL A 645 25.97 -2.30 -1.46
C VAL A 645 24.86 -3.34 -1.66
N THR A 646 25.19 -4.51 -2.23
CA THR A 646 24.27 -5.64 -2.36
C THR A 646 23.79 -6.10 -0.97
N ALA A 647 24.69 -6.25 -0.01
CA ALA A 647 24.35 -6.61 1.36
C ALA A 647 23.50 -5.52 2.06
N LEU A 648 23.72 -4.25 1.77
CA LEU A 648 22.88 -3.14 2.26
C LEU A 648 21.46 -3.23 1.70
N ARG A 649 21.30 -3.51 0.40
CA ARG A 649 19.99 -3.75 -0.23
C ARG A 649 19.26 -4.92 0.44
N ASP A 650 19.95 -6.06 0.61
CA ASP A 650 19.41 -7.25 1.26
C ASP A 650 19.02 -6.99 2.72
N LEU A 651 19.79 -6.19 3.44
CA LEU A 651 19.49 -5.77 4.81
C LEU A 651 18.17 -4.99 4.88
N THR A 652 17.92 -4.10 3.93
CA THR A 652 16.66 -3.34 3.88
C THR A 652 15.46 -4.23 3.57
N LEU A 653 15.62 -5.20 2.67
CA LEU A 653 14.59 -6.19 2.33
C LEU A 653 14.28 -7.12 3.50
N SER A 654 15.31 -7.55 4.23
CA SER A 654 15.14 -8.46 5.39
C SER A 654 14.57 -7.80 6.65
N GLY A 655 14.32 -6.49 6.64
CA GLY A 655 13.81 -5.77 7.81
C GLY A 655 14.86 -5.51 8.89
N TYR A 656 16.10 -5.26 8.50
CA TYR A 656 17.22 -4.94 9.38
C TYR A 656 17.55 -6.05 10.38
N THR A 657 17.61 -7.30 9.89
CA THR A 657 17.98 -8.46 10.69
C THR A 657 19.34 -8.31 11.33
N LYS A 658 19.54 -8.95 12.49
CA LYS A 658 20.85 -8.95 13.18
C LYS A 658 21.92 -9.57 12.29
N ALA A 659 21.62 -10.74 11.68
CA ALA A 659 22.54 -11.43 10.78
C ALA A 659 22.90 -10.56 9.56
N GLY A 660 21.95 -9.82 8.99
CA GLY A 660 22.21 -8.90 7.89
C GLY A 660 23.13 -7.74 8.28
N ARG A 661 22.97 -7.18 9.50
CA ARG A 661 23.87 -6.14 10.03
C ARG A 661 25.28 -6.65 10.27
N GLU A 662 25.42 -7.85 10.83
CA GLU A 662 26.73 -8.49 11.03
C GLU A 662 27.43 -8.72 9.68
N LYS A 663 26.71 -9.26 8.68
CA LYS A 663 27.22 -9.44 7.31
C LYS A 663 27.67 -8.13 6.68
N LEU A 664 26.85 -7.07 6.78
CA LEU A 664 27.20 -5.74 6.26
C LEU A 664 28.47 -5.20 6.94
N GLY A 665 28.58 -5.33 8.27
CA GLY A 665 29.79 -4.93 9.03
C GLY A 665 31.03 -5.68 8.57
N GLU A 666 30.95 -7.01 8.41
CA GLU A 666 32.07 -7.82 7.91
C GLU A 666 32.53 -7.42 6.52
N LEU A 667 31.60 -7.03 5.63
CA LEU A 667 31.93 -6.58 4.28
C LEU A 667 32.58 -5.17 4.29
N ILE A 668 32.12 -4.26 5.14
CA ILE A 668 32.78 -2.97 5.35
C ILE A 668 34.22 -3.18 5.80
N ASP A 669 34.46 -4.08 6.79
CA ASP A 669 35.81 -4.39 7.27
C ASP A 669 36.70 -4.99 6.15
N LYS A 670 36.12 -5.81 5.24
CA LYS A 670 36.84 -6.33 4.07
C LYS A 670 37.21 -5.25 3.07
N VAL A 671 36.34 -4.26 2.82
CA VAL A 671 36.66 -3.11 1.96
C VAL A 671 37.81 -2.30 2.55
N ASN A 672 37.76 -2.03 3.87
CA ASN A 672 38.81 -1.28 4.56
C ASN A 672 40.15 -2.04 4.51
N LEU A 673 40.14 -3.38 4.65
CA LEU A 673 41.34 -4.20 4.53
C LEU A 673 41.89 -4.19 3.10
N ALA A 674 41.03 -4.28 2.08
CA ALA A 674 41.43 -4.27 0.68
C ALA A 674 42.01 -2.93 0.25
N GLU A 675 41.49 -1.82 0.78
CA GLU A 675 42.10 -0.49 0.59
C GLU A 675 43.49 -0.41 1.25
N HIS A 676 43.64 -0.87 2.50
CA HIS A 676 44.96 -0.94 3.14
C HIS A 676 45.97 -1.77 2.37
N ASP A 677 45.54 -2.92 1.80
CA ASP A 677 46.39 -3.71 0.91
C ASP A 677 46.77 -2.93 -0.36
N THR A 678 45.87 -2.08 -0.87
CA THR A 678 46.12 -1.23 -2.03
C THR A 678 47.13 -0.15 -1.72
N ASP A 679 47.11 0.50 -0.54
CA ASP A 679 48.13 1.44 -0.05
C ASP A 679 49.53 0.80 -0.04
N LEU A 680 49.61 -0.46 0.41
CA LEU A 680 50.89 -1.19 0.44
C LEU A 680 51.38 -1.48 -0.99
N VAL A 681 50.50 -1.71 -1.95
CA VAL A 681 50.84 -1.87 -3.35
C VAL A 681 51.33 -0.55 -3.92
N GLU A 682 50.61 0.57 -3.65
CA GLU A 682 51.02 1.94 -4.07
C GLU A 682 52.42 2.26 -3.60
N GLY A 683 52.73 2.06 -2.31
CA GLY A 683 54.06 2.33 -1.76
C GLY A 683 55.17 1.52 -2.45
N ARG A 684 54.94 0.23 -2.76
CA ARG A 684 55.90 -0.58 -3.54
C ARG A 684 56.03 -0.11 -4.98
N ALA A 685 54.93 0.21 -5.64
CA ALA A 685 54.91 0.71 -7.00
C ALA A 685 55.64 2.07 -7.12
N ALA A 686 55.41 2.98 -6.19
CA ALA A 686 56.08 4.25 -6.11
C ALA A 686 57.60 4.09 -5.98
N ALA A 687 58.07 3.18 -5.10
CA ALA A 687 59.49 2.90 -4.96
C ALA A 687 60.11 2.36 -6.23
N LEU A 688 59.43 1.53 -7.01
CA LEU A 688 59.88 1.03 -8.30
C LEU A 688 59.92 2.15 -9.36
N VAL A 689 58.92 3.03 -9.41
CA VAL A 689 58.88 4.17 -10.34
C VAL A 689 60.05 5.12 -10.15
N PHE A 690 60.50 5.34 -8.91
CA PHE A 690 61.58 6.26 -8.57
C PHE A 690 62.97 5.58 -8.38
N SER A 691 63.09 4.25 -8.60
CA SER A 691 64.31 3.50 -8.35
C SER A 691 65.40 3.69 -9.44
N GLU A 692 65.06 4.15 -10.63
CA GLU A 692 65.98 4.36 -11.76
C GLU A 692 66.14 5.83 -12.06
N GLY A 693 67.38 6.23 -12.50
CA GLY A 693 67.89 7.57 -12.50
C GLY A 693 67.15 8.64 -13.31
N ASP A 694 67.68 9.88 -13.21
CA ASP A 694 67.04 11.15 -13.56
C ASP A 694 66.72 11.36 -15.09
N ASP A 695 67.06 10.43 -15.99
CA ASP A 695 66.94 10.63 -17.43
C ASP A 695 65.51 10.71 -17.97
N GLU A 696 64.48 10.19 -17.22
CA GLU A 696 63.07 10.24 -17.58
C GLU A 696 62.16 10.75 -16.44
N ALA A 697 62.65 11.67 -15.64
CA ALA A 697 61.98 12.18 -14.45
C ALA A 697 60.50 12.59 -14.69
N LEU A 698 60.19 13.18 -15.84
CA LEU A 698 58.81 13.60 -16.18
C LEU A 698 57.88 12.39 -16.43
N ALA A 699 58.39 11.31 -17.03
CA ALA A 699 57.61 10.08 -17.23
C ALA A 699 57.36 9.37 -15.89
N ALA A 700 58.36 9.29 -15.03
CA ALA A 700 58.24 8.76 -13.67
C ALA A 700 57.21 9.55 -12.83
N ILE A 701 57.25 10.87 -12.85
CA ILE A 701 56.28 11.74 -12.15
C ILE A 701 54.87 11.52 -12.71
N HIS A 702 54.71 11.40 -14.02
CA HIS A 702 53.39 11.13 -14.62
C HIS A 702 52.86 9.77 -14.19
N MET A 703 53.69 8.73 -14.25
CA MET A 703 53.28 7.38 -13.82
C MET A 703 52.95 7.34 -12.33
N TYR A 704 53.71 8.02 -11.47
CA TYR A 704 53.38 8.17 -10.05
C TYR A 704 52.03 8.87 -9.85
N ARG A 705 51.72 9.90 -10.64
CA ARG A 705 50.41 10.53 -10.60
C ARG A 705 49.25 9.59 -10.99
N VAL A 706 49.46 8.72 -11.96
CA VAL A 706 48.48 7.68 -12.31
C VAL A 706 48.27 6.75 -11.09
N LEU A 707 49.35 6.29 -10.46
CA LEU A 707 49.26 5.46 -9.23
C LEU A 707 48.46 6.16 -8.12
N GLN A 708 48.77 7.43 -7.83
CA GLN A 708 48.04 8.22 -6.83
C GLN A 708 46.53 8.35 -7.15
N ARG A 709 46.16 8.50 -8.44
CA ARG A 709 44.77 8.57 -8.84
C ARG A 709 44.06 7.22 -8.73
N MET A 710 44.78 6.13 -8.92
CA MET A 710 44.27 4.78 -8.69
C MET A 710 44.01 4.54 -7.19
N ASP A 711 44.91 5.05 -6.34
CA ASP A 711 44.74 5.04 -4.89
C ASP A 711 43.51 5.85 -4.45
N ASP A 712 43.27 7.04 -5.04
CA ASP A 712 42.06 7.83 -4.81
C ASP A 712 40.76 7.02 -5.05
N VAL A 713 40.75 6.07 -6.01
CA VAL A 713 39.60 5.18 -6.25
C VAL A 713 39.37 4.22 -5.08
N ALA A 714 40.43 3.58 -4.55
CA ALA A 714 40.33 2.67 -3.41
C ALA A 714 39.89 3.40 -2.14
N ASN A 715 40.51 4.56 -1.87
CA ASN A 715 40.12 5.45 -0.76
C ASN A 715 38.64 5.90 -0.85
N ALA A 716 38.15 6.15 -2.08
CA ALA A 716 36.74 6.49 -2.28
C ALA A 716 35.82 5.30 -1.97
N CYS A 717 36.22 4.06 -2.30
CA CYS A 717 35.47 2.84 -1.93
C CYS A 717 35.39 2.69 -0.41
N GLU A 718 36.51 2.85 0.31
CA GLU A 718 36.54 2.85 1.77
C GLU A 718 35.61 3.91 2.36
N ALA A 719 35.74 5.16 1.92
CA ALA A 719 34.93 6.26 2.38
C ALA A 719 33.43 6.05 2.15
N ALA A 720 33.07 5.41 1.02
CA ALA A 720 31.69 5.09 0.68
C ALA A 720 31.16 3.92 1.55
N ALA A 721 31.95 2.85 1.76
CA ALA A 721 31.59 1.74 2.62
C ALA A 721 31.42 2.19 4.09
N ASN A 722 32.33 3.02 4.60
CA ASN A 722 32.28 3.55 5.95
C ASN A 722 31.05 4.45 6.20
N ALA A 723 30.44 5.03 5.16
CA ALA A 723 29.17 5.75 5.31
C ALA A 723 28.02 4.84 5.80
N PHE A 724 28.09 3.52 5.58
CA PHE A 724 27.08 2.56 6.01
C PHE A 724 27.19 2.19 7.49
N LEU A 725 28.29 2.52 8.18
CA LEU A 725 28.47 2.23 9.61
C LEU A 725 27.37 2.82 10.49
N SER A 726 26.81 3.94 10.10
CA SER A 726 25.66 4.53 10.79
C SER A 726 24.41 3.62 10.77
N ILE A 727 24.27 2.77 9.76
CA ILE A 727 23.17 1.82 9.62
C ILE A 727 23.44 0.56 10.47
N VAL A 728 24.70 0.14 10.56
CA VAL A 728 25.13 -1.04 11.35
C VAL A 728 24.99 -0.78 12.84
N TYR A 729 25.38 0.42 13.32
CA TYR A 729 25.51 0.73 14.76
C TYR A 729 24.35 1.56 15.35
N ASN A 730 23.51 2.22 14.55
CA ASN A 730 22.42 3.08 15.02
C ASN A 730 21.10 2.34 15.15
N ASN A 731 21.02 1.39 16.10
CA ASN A 731 19.72 0.87 16.59
C ASN A 731 19.70 0.75 18.10
#